data_a0c7d02cfa4752b7b9da4a07e5438eee
#
_entry.id   a0c7d02cfa4752b7b9da4a07e5438eee
#
_cell.length_a   1.000
_cell.length_b   1.000
_cell.length_c   1.000
_cell.angle_alpha   90.00
_cell.angle_beta   90.00
_cell.angle_gamma   90.00
#
_symmetry.space_group_name_H-M   'P 1'
#
loop_
_entity.id
_entity.type
_entity.pdbx_description
1 polymer ?
#
loop_
_entity_poly.entity_id
_entity_poly.type
_entity_poly.pdbx_seq_one_letter_code
_entity_poly.pdbx_strand_id
1 'polypeptide(L)'
;MKKIMNWMESFVICMLTLVALTACDSQKWSERQVDSFMLVTQKGGPTLGYSPQSGVKLLTVDGFAFKDLNRNDSLDAYEDWRLPAQERAADLASELSIEEIAGLMLYSSHQAVPMIPTMGFGVSTYDGKDYEKSGAKPSDLSDDQKKFLADDHLRAVLVTRVESPAVAAVWNNNMQAFVEGLDHGIPANTSSDPRHEARATTEYNAGAGGQISLWPTSLGLAATFDPQLMYRFGEIASEEYRALGIATALSPQVDIATDPRWSRFSGTFGEDPDLSTDMARAYCDAFQTTPETRGWGMKSVNAMVKHWYGYGAQEGGRDSHYASGKYAVYPGNNLAMHKQSFVEGAFRLDGGTEMASAVMPIYSILWNQDPSGENVGGSYSKWLIQQQLRDEARFEGVICTDWGITQDMKVLDSPRGGKPWGMEAYNEAERHYKILQAGVDQFGGNNAIGPVIEAYQMWVKDQGEESARQRFEQSARRLLLNVFRVGLFENPYLDPAESEKIVGKPEYMKEGYEAQLKSIVMLKNHDNQVLPVKNRKKVFVPKRHFPAIPGAWGGISEEKTVEPVSLDLVKKYFDVVDTPAEADFAICLIEEPSTGFGFSYDDVKKGGNGYLPFSLQYDDYTATFARPVSVAGGDPMEKTANRSFRGKTVKAYNRDDMLLVADTKKAMGDKPVIVILETGRPVVLAEIEPHADAILVSFNVQHQALLDIISGQTEPSALLPMQMPADMKTVEEQLEDVPRDMRCYQDADGHTYDFAFGLNWSGIIDDDRVKKYK
;
A
#
# COMPACT_ATOMS: atom_id res chain seq x y z
N MET A 1 -2.66 -90.96 -9.40
CA MET A 1 -1.74 -90.01 -8.75
C MET A 1 -1.27 -88.83 -9.65
N LYS A 2 -1.07 -89.03 -10.95
CA LYS A 2 -0.63 -87.95 -11.85
C LYS A 2 -1.66 -86.84 -12.19
N LYS A 3 -2.94 -87.09 -12.02
CA LYS A 3 -4.03 -86.05 -12.22
C LYS A 3 -4.32 -85.17 -11.05
N ILE A 4 -3.91 -85.51 -9.81
CA ILE A 4 -4.08 -84.74 -8.62
C ILE A 4 -2.89 -83.74 -8.42
N MET A 5 -1.74 -84.08 -8.90
CA MET A 5 -0.55 -83.21 -8.81
C MET A 5 -0.61 -82.00 -9.75
N ASN A 6 -1.24 -82.10 -10.92
CA ASN A 6 -1.40 -80.94 -11.83
C ASN A 6 -2.47 -79.94 -11.37
N TRP A 7 -3.34 -80.31 -10.47
CA TRP A 7 -4.33 -79.37 -9.92
C TRP A 7 -3.79 -78.57 -8.76
N MET A 8 -2.85 -79.10 -8.01
CA MET A 8 -2.20 -78.35 -6.91
C MET A 8 -1.15 -77.33 -7.45
N GLU A 9 -0.46 -77.65 -8.51
CA GLU A 9 0.50 -76.68 -9.13
C GLU A 9 -0.25 -75.55 -9.83
N SER A 10 -1.40 -75.77 -10.47
CA SER A 10 -2.22 -74.72 -11.06
C SER A 10 -2.89 -73.81 -9.99
N PHE A 11 -3.18 -74.34 -8.81
CA PHE A 11 -3.80 -73.57 -7.71
C PHE A 11 -2.75 -72.72 -6.97
N VAL A 12 -1.50 -73.16 -6.86
CA VAL A 12 -0.40 -72.41 -6.23
C VAL A 12 0.11 -71.31 -7.17
N ILE A 13 0.08 -71.52 -8.49
CA ILE A 13 0.44 -70.49 -9.48
C ILE A 13 -0.66 -69.40 -9.57
N CYS A 14 -1.95 -69.76 -9.44
CA CYS A 14 -3.05 -68.79 -9.37
C CYS A 14 -3.09 -68.01 -8.04
N MET A 15 -2.68 -68.57 -6.90
CA MET A 15 -2.57 -67.84 -5.62
C MET A 15 -1.34 -66.94 -5.57
N LEU A 16 -0.24 -67.31 -6.19
CA LEU A 16 0.95 -66.44 -6.30
C LEU A 16 0.78 -65.31 -7.31
N THR A 17 -0.07 -65.43 -8.33
CA THR A 17 -0.45 -64.35 -9.23
C THR A 17 -1.55 -63.43 -8.69
N LEU A 18 -2.34 -63.85 -7.67
CA LEU A 18 -3.34 -63.01 -7.04
C LEU A 18 -2.78 -62.16 -5.87
N VAL A 19 -1.60 -62.44 -5.36
CA VAL A 19 -0.91 -61.63 -4.32
C VAL A 19 0.00 -60.53 -4.93
N ALA A 20 0.22 -60.60 -6.24
CA ALA A 20 1.00 -59.58 -6.98
C ALA A 20 0.14 -58.50 -7.67
N LEU A 21 -1.18 -58.48 -7.42
CA LEU A 21 -2.11 -57.51 -8.02
C LEU A 21 -2.73 -56.52 -7.02
N THR A 22 -2.10 -56.39 -5.82
CA THR A 22 -2.51 -55.34 -4.87
C THR A 22 -1.27 -54.50 -4.53
N ALA A 23 -0.91 -53.58 -5.39
CA ALA A 23 -0.31 -52.28 -5.17
C ALA A 23 0.39 -51.79 -6.47
N CYS A 24 -0.38 -51.52 -7.49
CA CYS A 24 0.02 -50.50 -8.45
C CYS A 24 -1.03 -49.40 -8.33
N ASP A 25 -0.94 -48.60 -7.27
CA ASP A 25 -1.50 -47.27 -7.29
C ASP A 25 -0.75 -46.55 -8.40
N SER A 26 -1.39 -46.42 -9.55
CA SER A 26 -0.76 -45.81 -10.72
C SER A 26 -0.42 -44.38 -10.33
N GLN A 27 0.84 -44.03 -10.32
CA GLN A 27 1.34 -42.66 -10.09
C GLN A 27 0.49 -41.68 -10.90
N LYS A 28 -0.16 -40.75 -10.21
CA LYS A 28 -1.07 -39.77 -10.81
C LYS A 28 -0.36 -38.44 -11.12
N TRP A 29 0.92 -38.37 -10.93
CA TRP A 29 1.74 -37.19 -11.12
C TRP A 29 2.92 -37.40 -12.03
N SER A 30 3.42 -36.29 -12.57
CA SER A 30 4.66 -36.21 -13.34
C SER A 30 5.37 -34.91 -13.00
N GLU A 31 6.69 -34.87 -13.15
CA GLU A 31 7.49 -33.71 -12.93
C GLU A 31 8.27 -33.28 -14.15
N ARG A 32 8.57 -32.00 -14.24
CA ARG A 32 9.48 -31.43 -15.25
C ARG A 32 10.27 -30.28 -14.64
N GLN A 33 11.46 -30.06 -15.14
CA GLN A 33 12.27 -28.91 -14.74
C GLN A 33 11.76 -27.63 -15.43
N VAL A 34 11.68 -26.55 -14.67
CA VAL A 34 11.38 -25.19 -15.14
C VAL A 34 12.44 -24.29 -14.53
N ASP A 35 13.31 -23.73 -15.37
CA ASP A 35 14.44 -22.91 -14.91
C ASP A 35 15.22 -23.59 -13.77
N SER A 36 15.19 -23.04 -12.55
CA SER A 36 15.94 -23.51 -11.39
C SER A 36 15.16 -24.47 -10.47
N PHE A 37 13.88 -24.77 -10.75
CA PHE A 37 13.02 -25.59 -9.91
C PHE A 37 12.32 -26.71 -10.66
N MET A 38 11.77 -27.67 -9.94
CA MET A 38 10.94 -28.75 -10.45
C MET A 38 9.46 -28.40 -10.29
N LEU A 39 8.68 -28.59 -11.34
CA LEU A 39 7.24 -28.44 -11.36
C LEU A 39 6.59 -29.81 -11.45
N VAL A 40 5.75 -30.13 -10.47
CA VAL A 40 4.98 -31.37 -10.38
C VAL A 40 3.54 -31.09 -10.76
N THR A 41 3.04 -31.78 -11.78
CA THR A 41 1.64 -31.74 -12.18
C THR A 41 0.95 -33.04 -11.84
N GLN A 42 -0.27 -32.96 -11.29
CA GLN A 42 -1.02 -34.15 -10.86
C GLN A 42 -2.51 -33.99 -11.14
N LYS A 43 -3.14 -35.09 -11.58
CA LYS A 43 -4.57 -35.11 -11.89
C LYS A 43 -5.38 -35.21 -10.60
N GLY A 44 -6.13 -34.15 -10.27
CA GLY A 44 -6.98 -34.08 -9.07
C GLY A 44 -6.26 -33.60 -7.81
N GLY A 45 -5.08 -32.98 -7.96
CA GLY A 45 -4.34 -32.30 -6.92
C GLY A 45 -3.74 -30.98 -7.41
N PRO A 46 -3.16 -30.18 -6.52
CA PRO A 46 -2.51 -28.93 -6.88
C PRO A 46 -1.22 -29.18 -7.67
N THR A 47 -0.76 -28.17 -8.38
CA THR A 47 0.59 -28.13 -8.93
C THR A 47 1.57 -27.85 -7.78
N LEU A 48 2.64 -28.68 -7.66
CA LEU A 48 3.68 -28.47 -6.66
C LEU A 48 4.95 -27.93 -7.33
N GLY A 49 5.67 -27.11 -6.60
CA GLY A 49 7.00 -26.63 -6.98
C GLY A 49 8.00 -26.90 -5.87
N TYR A 50 9.23 -27.35 -6.22
CA TYR A 50 10.31 -27.52 -5.27
C TYR A 50 11.67 -27.31 -5.92
N SER A 51 12.68 -26.95 -5.12
CA SER A 51 14.06 -26.84 -5.59
C SER A 51 14.79 -28.17 -5.44
N PRO A 52 15.46 -28.68 -6.47
CA PRO A 52 16.35 -29.84 -6.33
C PRO A 52 17.50 -29.62 -5.33
N GLN A 53 17.81 -28.36 -5.01
CA GLN A 53 18.90 -27.99 -4.09
C GLN A 53 18.46 -27.91 -2.64
N SER A 54 17.14 -27.86 -2.36
CA SER A 54 16.61 -27.74 -0.98
C SER A 54 16.74 -29.03 -0.16
N GLY A 55 16.92 -30.17 -0.83
CA GLY A 55 16.90 -31.48 -0.18
C GLY A 55 15.51 -32.05 0.07
N VAL A 56 14.45 -31.32 -0.29
CA VAL A 56 13.05 -31.79 -0.24
C VAL A 56 12.87 -32.98 -1.19
N LYS A 57 12.18 -34.03 -0.71
CA LYS A 57 11.78 -35.20 -1.49
C LYS A 57 10.28 -35.17 -1.77
N LEU A 58 9.86 -35.97 -2.75
CA LEU A 58 8.45 -36.21 -3.00
C LEU A 58 8.03 -37.54 -2.39
N LEU A 59 7.02 -37.50 -1.53
CA LEU A 59 6.30 -38.68 -1.06
C LEU A 59 5.17 -39.00 -2.03
N THR A 60 4.92 -40.29 -2.26
CA THR A 60 3.76 -40.74 -3.04
C THR A 60 2.78 -41.44 -2.12
N VAL A 61 1.61 -40.83 -1.90
CA VAL A 61 0.52 -41.40 -1.08
C VAL A 61 -0.77 -41.41 -1.91
N ASP A 62 -1.44 -42.55 -1.99
CA ASP A 62 -2.65 -42.74 -2.80
C ASP A 62 -2.47 -42.39 -4.29
N GLY A 63 -1.23 -42.48 -4.76
CA GLY A 63 -0.82 -42.11 -6.13
C GLY A 63 -0.58 -40.63 -6.35
N PHE A 64 -0.74 -39.76 -5.36
CA PHE A 64 -0.45 -38.32 -5.40
C PHE A 64 0.92 -37.99 -4.83
N ALA A 65 1.50 -36.89 -5.31
CA ALA A 65 2.74 -36.34 -4.79
C ALA A 65 2.50 -35.35 -3.63
N PHE A 66 3.38 -35.40 -2.64
CA PHE A 66 3.47 -34.48 -1.51
C PHE A 66 4.92 -34.10 -1.30
N LYS A 67 5.18 -32.90 -0.80
CA LYS A 67 6.54 -32.46 -0.43
C LYS A 67 6.84 -32.87 1.00
N ASP A 68 7.94 -33.60 1.20
CA ASP A 68 8.52 -33.91 2.51
C ASP A 68 9.40 -32.74 2.92
N LEU A 69 8.78 -31.71 3.51
CA LEU A 69 9.41 -30.42 3.79
C LEU A 69 10.37 -30.47 4.99
N ASN A 70 10.03 -31.25 6.01
CA ASN A 70 10.89 -31.45 7.19
C ASN A 70 11.85 -32.64 7.03
N ARG A 71 11.80 -33.36 5.90
CA ARG A 71 12.71 -34.45 5.50
C ARG A 71 12.71 -35.65 6.48
N ASN A 72 11.55 -35.95 7.06
CA ASN A 72 11.38 -37.06 8.00
C ASN A 72 10.91 -38.37 7.33
N ASP A 73 10.76 -38.40 5.97
CA ASP A 73 10.28 -39.50 5.16
C ASP A 73 8.82 -39.95 5.51
N SER A 74 8.01 -39.05 6.13
CA SER A 74 6.61 -39.27 6.49
C SER A 74 5.76 -38.11 5.98
N LEU A 75 4.49 -38.34 5.72
CA LEU A 75 3.55 -37.29 5.36
C LEU A 75 2.92 -36.72 6.64
N ASP A 76 3.33 -35.53 7.04
CA ASP A 76 2.77 -34.81 8.16
C ASP A 76 1.50 -34.05 7.76
N ALA A 77 0.68 -33.66 8.75
CA ALA A 77 -0.60 -33.04 8.44
C ALA A 77 -0.42 -31.68 7.73
N TYR A 78 0.62 -30.89 8.09
CA TYR A 78 0.86 -29.60 7.41
C TYR A 78 1.31 -29.77 5.95
N GLU A 79 1.88 -30.90 5.55
CA GLU A 79 2.31 -31.22 4.20
C GLU A 79 1.19 -31.76 3.33
N ASP A 80 0.14 -32.31 3.95
CA ASP A 80 -1.00 -32.90 3.25
C ASP A 80 -1.94 -31.80 2.72
N TRP A 81 -1.74 -31.44 1.45
CA TRP A 81 -2.53 -30.42 0.76
C TRP A 81 -4.03 -30.77 0.63
N ARG A 82 -4.47 -32.00 0.97
CA ARG A 82 -5.88 -32.41 0.98
C ARG A 82 -6.60 -31.90 2.24
N LEU A 83 -5.85 -31.56 3.29
CA LEU A 83 -6.41 -31.03 4.53
C LEU A 83 -6.72 -29.52 4.41
N PRO A 84 -7.72 -29.02 5.17
CA PRO A 84 -8.00 -27.60 5.24
C PRO A 84 -6.78 -26.77 5.70
N ALA A 85 -6.61 -25.58 5.15
CA ALA A 85 -5.48 -24.69 5.50
C ALA A 85 -5.41 -24.41 7.02
N GLN A 86 -6.56 -24.34 7.71
CA GLN A 86 -6.63 -24.11 9.15
C GLN A 86 -6.03 -25.28 9.95
N GLU A 87 -6.30 -26.52 9.54
CA GLU A 87 -5.74 -27.71 10.18
C GLU A 87 -4.25 -27.78 9.98
N ARG A 88 -3.78 -27.54 8.75
CA ARG A 88 -2.36 -27.51 8.39
C ARG A 88 -1.59 -26.42 9.17
N ALA A 89 -2.15 -25.22 9.28
CA ALA A 89 -1.55 -24.13 10.05
C ALA A 89 -1.51 -24.43 11.55
N ALA A 90 -2.51 -25.11 12.10
CA ALA A 90 -2.53 -25.50 13.51
C ALA A 90 -1.50 -26.60 13.82
N ASP A 91 -1.36 -27.57 12.94
CA ASP A 91 -0.39 -28.66 13.02
C ASP A 91 1.03 -28.09 13.05
N LEU A 92 1.42 -27.38 11.99
CA LEU A 92 2.76 -26.79 11.89
C LEU A 92 3.06 -25.85 13.07
N ALA A 93 2.13 -24.98 13.47
CA ALA A 93 2.34 -24.06 14.59
C ALA A 93 2.67 -24.78 15.89
N SER A 94 2.16 -26.00 16.09
CA SER A 94 2.43 -26.81 17.30
C SER A 94 3.81 -27.45 17.30
N GLU A 95 4.42 -27.65 16.12
CA GLU A 95 5.74 -28.26 15.96
C GLU A 95 6.89 -27.25 16.08
N LEU A 96 6.63 -25.96 15.73
CA LEU A 96 7.66 -24.92 15.70
C LEU A 96 8.25 -24.63 17.08
N SER A 97 9.56 -24.36 17.13
CA SER A 97 10.25 -23.76 18.28
C SER A 97 9.75 -22.32 18.53
N ILE A 98 10.07 -21.78 19.71
CA ILE A 98 9.74 -20.37 20.01
C ILE A 98 10.52 -19.43 19.12
N GLU A 99 11.75 -19.76 18.76
CA GLU A 99 12.60 -18.99 17.85
C GLU A 99 11.99 -18.93 16.44
N GLU A 100 11.52 -20.06 15.90
CA GLU A 100 10.86 -20.09 14.60
C GLU A 100 9.55 -19.27 14.61
N ILE A 101 8.74 -19.39 15.68
CA ILE A 101 7.52 -18.59 15.81
C ILE A 101 7.87 -17.10 15.92
N ALA A 102 8.88 -16.73 16.71
CA ALA A 102 9.35 -15.35 16.82
C ALA A 102 9.80 -14.81 15.45
N GLY A 103 10.46 -15.64 14.64
CA GLY A 103 10.84 -15.31 13.27
C GLY A 103 9.64 -15.09 12.35
N LEU A 104 8.59 -15.91 12.43
CA LEU A 104 7.33 -15.69 11.69
C LEU A 104 6.65 -14.39 12.11
N MET A 105 6.79 -13.97 13.37
CA MET A 105 6.25 -12.71 13.88
C MET A 105 7.01 -11.47 13.42
N LEU A 106 8.20 -11.63 12.82
CA LEU A 106 8.94 -10.53 12.20
C LEU A 106 8.42 -10.22 10.79
N TYR A 107 8.54 -8.96 10.40
CA TYR A 107 8.37 -8.51 9.03
C TYR A 107 9.57 -7.64 8.65
N SER A 108 10.20 -7.92 7.52
CA SER A 108 11.46 -7.27 7.17
C SER A 108 11.34 -5.75 7.03
N SER A 109 12.46 -5.05 7.22
CA SER A 109 12.65 -3.71 6.69
C SER A 109 12.51 -3.73 5.16
N HIS A 110 12.40 -2.53 4.54
CA HIS A 110 12.31 -2.38 3.09
C HIS A 110 13.50 -3.05 2.38
N GLN A 111 13.22 -3.92 1.40
CA GLN A 111 14.21 -4.60 0.60
C GLN A 111 14.26 -4.06 -0.83
N ALA A 112 15.45 -3.99 -1.39
CA ALA A 112 15.67 -3.73 -2.80
C ALA A 112 16.36 -4.93 -3.47
N VAL A 113 16.18 -5.09 -4.76
CA VAL A 113 16.74 -6.18 -5.54
C VAL A 113 17.42 -5.60 -6.79
N PRO A 114 18.76 -5.48 -6.77
CA PRO A 114 19.72 -5.79 -5.68
C PRO A 114 19.75 -4.74 -4.55
N MET A 115 20.34 -5.11 -3.39
CA MET A 115 20.53 -4.24 -2.20
C MET A 115 21.75 -3.32 -2.38
N ILE A 116 21.62 -2.28 -3.20
CA ILE A 116 22.68 -1.31 -3.55
C ILE A 116 22.24 0.15 -3.32
N PRO A 117 23.18 1.11 -3.13
CA PRO A 117 22.86 2.50 -2.81
C PRO A 117 21.90 3.17 -3.80
N THR A 118 22.03 2.87 -5.08
CA THR A 118 21.21 3.48 -6.15
C THR A 118 19.75 3.04 -6.11
N MET A 119 19.44 1.96 -5.41
CA MET A 119 18.07 1.50 -5.19
C MET A 119 17.38 2.20 -4.00
N GLY A 120 18.14 2.84 -3.11
CA GLY A 120 17.62 3.78 -2.09
C GLY A 120 17.07 3.14 -0.80
N PHE A 121 17.07 1.81 -0.65
CA PHE A 121 16.47 1.10 0.49
C PHE A 121 17.45 0.22 1.25
N GLY A 122 18.57 0.78 1.65
CA GLY A 122 19.61 0.05 2.36
C GLY A 122 20.69 -0.48 1.43
N VAL A 123 21.76 -0.95 2.03
CA VAL A 123 22.95 -1.51 1.35
C VAL A 123 23.35 -2.75 2.10
N SER A 124 23.65 -3.82 1.38
CA SER A 124 24.19 -5.06 1.95
C SER A 124 25.36 -5.57 1.14
N THR A 125 26.11 -6.49 1.71
CA THR A 125 27.20 -7.21 1.03
C THR A 125 26.69 -8.50 0.38
N TYR A 126 27.54 -9.07 -0.49
CA TYR A 126 27.33 -10.34 -1.15
C TYR A 126 28.60 -11.18 -0.96
N ASP A 127 28.52 -12.23 -0.15
CA ASP A 127 29.64 -13.03 0.31
C ASP A 127 30.78 -12.17 0.91
N GLY A 128 30.39 -11.19 1.77
CA GLY A 128 31.30 -10.26 2.48
C GLY A 128 31.89 -9.15 1.59
N LYS A 129 31.41 -8.96 0.36
CA LYS A 129 31.92 -7.95 -0.58
C LYS A 129 30.82 -6.99 -1.01
N ASP A 130 31.20 -5.76 -1.35
CA ASP A 130 30.33 -4.83 -2.05
C ASP A 130 29.82 -5.46 -3.37
N TYR A 131 28.61 -5.14 -3.79
CA TYR A 131 27.95 -5.73 -4.95
C TYR A 131 28.85 -5.68 -6.21
N GLU A 132 29.43 -4.53 -6.54
CA GLU A 132 30.29 -4.34 -7.74
C GLU A 132 31.56 -5.20 -7.72
N LYS A 133 32.00 -5.66 -6.55
CA LYS A 133 33.22 -6.47 -6.37
C LYS A 133 32.92 -7.95 -6.15
N SER A 134 31.66 -8.29 -5.87
CA SER A 134 31.23 -9.65 -5.51
C SER A 134 31.13 -10.58 -6.72
N GLY A 135 30.77 -10.03 -7.88
CA GLY A 135 30.34 -10.80 -9.04
C GLY A 135 28.93 -11.38 -8.93
N ALA A 136 28.17 -10.93 -7.92
CA ALA A 136 26.78 -11.32 -7.73
C ALA A 136 25.89 -10.82 -8.86
N LYS A 137 24.84 -11.59 -9.16
CA LYS A 137 23.77 -11.19 -10.08
C LYS A 137 22.74 -10.32 -9.33
N PRO A 138 21.97 -9.46 -10.02
CA PRO A 138 20.93 -8.66 -9.39
C PRO A 138 19.94 -9.48 -8.55
N SER A 139 19.67 -10.72 -8.95
CA SER A 139 18.73 -11.64 -8.31
C SER A 139 19.32 -12.50 -7.17
N ASP A 140 20.62 -12.36 -6.87
CA ASP A 140 21.21 -13.13 -5.77
C ASP A 140 20.79 -12.54 -4.42
N LEU A 141 20.66 -13.40 -3.41
CA LEU A 141 20.37 -12.96 -2.04
C LEU A 141 21.59 -12.26 -1.43
N SER A 142 21.37 -11.12 -0.81
CA SER A 142 22.40 -10.43 -0.04
C SER A 142 22.70 -11.15 1.28
N ASP A 143 23.82 -10.81 1.92
CA ASP A 143 24.21 -11.40 3.20
C ASP A 143 23.19 -11.10 4.31
N ASP A 144 22.63 -9.88 4.34
CA ASP A 144 21.58 -9.52 5.30
C ASP A 144 20.29 -10.32 5.04
N GLN A 145 19.91 -10.56 3.77
CA GLN A 145 18.76 -11.39 3.41
C GLN A 145 18.98 -12.85 3.85
N LYS A 146 20.15 -13.43 3.55
CA LYS A 146 20.49 -14.79 4.03
C LYS A 146 20.43 -14.87 5.55
N LYS A 147 20.96 -13.86 6.25
CA LYS A 147 21.00 -13.81 7.71
C LYS A 147 19.60 -13.78 8.33
N PHE A 148 18.74 -12.83 7.95
CA PHE A 148 17.43 -12.76 8.58
C PHE A 148 16.53 -13.96 8.23
N LEU A 149 16.71 -14.59 7.04
CA LEU A 149 15.97 -15.79 6.66
C LEU A 149 16.41 -17.03 7.45
N ALA A 150 17.74 -17.21 7.67
CA ALA A 150 18.29 -18.39 8.31
C ALA A 150 18.42 -18.23 9.84
N ASP A 151 19.06 -17.14 10.30
CA ASP A 151 19.39 -16.98 11.73
C ASP A 151 18.22 -16.41 12.54
N ASP A 152 17.41 -15.53 11.92
CA ASP A 152 16.26 -14.88 12.55
C ASP A 152 14.92 -15.52 12.15
N HIS A 153 14.92 -16.61 11.38
CA HIS A 153 13.74 -17.37 10.91
C HIS A 153 12.62 -16.52 10.28
N LEU A 154 12.94 -15.32 9.79
CA LEU A 154 11.98 -14.41 9.18
C LEU A 154 11.42 -14.98 7.88
N ARG A 155 10.12 -14.86 7.65
CA ARG A 155 9.43 -15.33 6.43
C ARG A 155 8.58 -14.28 5.74
N ALA A 156 8.27 -13.14 6.37
CA ALA A 156 7.55 -12.05 5.74
C ALA A 156 8.53 -10.98 5.23
N VAL A 157 8.63 -10.80 3.91
CA VAL A 157 9.65 -9.96 3.26
C VAL A 157 8.99 -8.84 2.46
N LEU A 158 9.24 -7.57 2.84
CA LEU A 158 8.78 -6.40 2.11
C LEU A 158 9.75 -6.05 0.97
N VAL A 159 9.36 -6.27 -0.27
CA VAL A 159 10.12 -5.82 -1.44
C VAL A 159 9.61 -4.46 -1.93
N THR A 160 10.49 -3.46 -1.94
CA THR A 160 10.14 -2.10 -2.35
C THR A 160 10.58 -1.81 -3.77
N ARG A 161 11.80 -2.18 -4.14
CA ARG A 161 12.31 -1.99 -5.50
C ARG A 161 12.87 -3.27 -6.08
N VAL A 162 12.62 -3.48 -7.39
CA VAL A 162 13.23 -4.54 -8.19
C VAL A 162 13.71 -3.97 -9.52
N GLU A 163 14.76 -4.55 -10.08
CA GLU A 163 15.34 -4.08 -11.34
C GLU A 163 14.43 -4.34 -12.54
N SER A 164 13.81 -5.53 -12.58
CA SER A 164 12.86 -5.93 -13.63
C SER A 164 11.99 -7.11 -13.17
N PRO A 165 10.88 -7.43 -13.89
CA PRO A 165 10.05 -8.59 -13.58
C PRO A 165 10.81 -9.92 -13.59
N ALA A 166 11.71 -10.14 -14.56
CA ALA A 166 12.53 -11.34 -14.62
C ALA A 166 13.47 -11.45 -13.41
N VAL A 167 14.13 -10.35 -13.04
CA VAL A 167 14.99 -10.30 -11.83
C VAL A 167 14.16 -10.57 -10.57
N ALA A 168 12.96 -10.03 -10.46
CA ALA A 168 12.06 -10.29 -9.33
C ALA A 168 11.72 -11.79 -9.23
N ALA A 169 11.36 -12.43 -10.34
CA ALA A 169 11.01 -13.85 -10.37
C ALA A 169 12.20 -14.75 -9.99
N VAL A 170 13.40 -14.47 -10.52
CA VAL A 170 14.60 -15.24 -10.18
C VAL A 170 15.02 -15.01 -8.73
N TRP A 171 14.93 -13.77 -8.22
CA TRP A 171 15.19 -13.47 -6.80
C TRP A 171 14.21 -14.20 -5.88
N ASN A 172 12.90 -14.19 -6.22
CA ASN A 172 11.90 -14.97 -5.50
C ASN A 172 12.29 -16.45 -5.48
N ASN A 173 12.64 -17.05 -6.64
CA ASN A 173 13.01 -18.46 -6.72
C ASN A 173 14.25 -18.77 -5.86
N ASN A 174 15.26 -17.91 -5.87
CA ASN A 174 16.45 -18.07 -5.03
C ASN A 174 16.11 -18.02 -3.55
N MET A 175 15.23 -17.10 -3.13
CA MET A 175 14.76 -17.00 -1.75
C MET A 175 13.94 -18.23 -1.33
N GLN A 176 13.00 -18.65 -2.17
CA GLN A 176 12.18 -19.83 -1.90
C GLN A 176 13.03 -21.11 -1.80
N ALA A 177 13.97 -21.29 -2.72
CA ALA A 177 14.91 -22.44 -2.66
C ALA A 177 15.76 -22.42 -1.39
N PHE A 178 16.18 -21.24 -0.94
CA PHE A 178 16.95 -21.06 0.29
C PHE A 178 16.13 -21.46 1.51
N VAL A 179 14.91 -20.91 1.69
CA VAL A 179 14.08 -21.20 2.88
C VAL A 179 13.46 -22.60 2.84
N GLU A 180 13.18 -23.16 1.68
CA GLU A 180 12.73 -24.55 1.54
C GLU A 180 13.79 -25.56 2.02
N GLY A 181 15.07 -25.19 1.97
CA GLY A 181 16.19 -25.96 2.54
C GLY A 181 16.36 -25.85 4.05
N LEU A 182 15.63 -24.97 4.72
CA LEU A 182 15.65 -24.81 6.18
C LEU A 182 14.61 -25.71 6.85
N ASP A 183 14.71 -25.91 8.15
CA ASP A 183 13.99 -26.87 8.99
C ASP A 183 12.64 -27.40 8.47
N HIS A 184 11.55 -26.66 8.65
CA HIS A 184 10.20 -27.08 8.22
C HIS A 184 9.85 -26.62 6.80
N GLY A 185 10.82 -26.08 6.04
CA GLY A 185 10.60 -25.66 4.65
C GLY A 185 9.53 -24.58 4.47
N ILE A 186 9.31 -23.72 5.47
CA ILE A 186 8.28 -22.68 5.45
C ILE A 186 8.59 -21.65 4.35
N PRO A 187 7.70 -21.45 3.36
CA PRO A 187 7.93 -20.50 2.27
C PRO A 187 7.99 -19.05 2.76
N ALA A 188 8.80 -18.24 2.09
CA ALA A 188 8.78 -16.80 2.29
C ALA A 188 7.52 -16.18 1.66
N ASN A 189 6.87 -15.26 2.40
CA ASN A 189 5.72 -14.49 1.96
C ASN A 189 6.17 -13.06 1.61
N THR A 190 6.36 -12.80 0.34
CA THR A 190 6.79 -11.48 -0.14
C THR A 190 5.62 -10.54 -0.23
N SER A 191 5.83 -9.28 0.16
CA SER A 191 4.83 -8.22 0.12
C SER A 191 5.31 -6.98 -0.60
N SER A 192 4.38 -6.09 -0.90
CA SER A 192 4.65 -4.77 -1.44
C SER A 192 3.57 -3.77 -1.04
N ASP A 193 3.96 -2.51 -0.88
CA ASP A 193 3.05 -1.36 -0.98
C ASP A 193 2.54 -1.20 -2.42
N PRO A 194 1.53 -0.34 -2.67
CA PRO A 194 1.00 -0.09 -4.02
C PRO A 194 2.09 0.26 -5.04
N ARG A 195 2.02 -0.34 -6.24
CA ARG A 195 3.06 -0.23 -7.29
C ARG A 195 2.56 0.28 -8.63
N HIS A 196 1.25 0.46 -8.80
CA HIS A 196 0.62 0.65 -10.11
C HIS A 196 0.37 2.10 -10.47
N GLU A 197 0.74 3.07 -9.63
CA GLU A 197 0.51 4.48 -9.93
C GLU A 197 1.30 4.93 -11.16
N ALA A 198 0.66 5.71 -12.02
CA ALA A 198 1.23 6.19 -13.28
C ALA A 198 2.47 7.08 -13.09
N ARG A 199 2.60 7.72 -11.92
CA ARG A 199 3.76 8.53 -11.51
C ARG A 199 4.18 8.13 -10.11
N ALA A 200 5.49 8.03 -9.90
CA ALA A 200 6.07 7.72 -8.59
C ALA A 200 6.09 8.96 -7.70
N THR A 201 4.95 9.24 -7.07
CA THR A 201 4.81 10.40 -6.15
C THR A 201 4.77 10.01 -4.70
N THR A 202 4.49 8.75 -4.40
CA THR A 202 4.42 8.25 -3.03
C THR A 202 5.74 7.62 -2.60
N GLU A 203 5.89 7.50 -1.31
CA GLU A 203 7.05 6.96 -0.60
C GLU A 203 7.48 5.57 -1.12
N TYR A 204 6.54 4.71 -1.47
CA TYR A 204 6.78 3.31 -1.79
C TYR A 204 6.45 2.93 -3.23
N ASN A 205 6.07 3.89 -4.04
CA ASN A 205 5.70 3.65 -5.42
C ASN A 205 6.94 3.61 -6.31
N ALA A 206 7.59 2.47 -6.34
CA ALA A 206 8.80 2.29 -7.13
C ALA A 206 8.61 1.40 -8.37
N GLY A 207 7.40 0.91 -8.64
CA GLY A 207 7.14 0.01 -9.77
C GLY A 207 8.06 -1.21 -9.83
N ALA A 208 7.84 -2.11 -10.76
CA ALA A 208 8.77 -3.20 -11.07
C ALA A 208 9.67 -2.79 -12.25
N GLY A 209 10.60 -1.86 -12.03
CA GLY A 209 11.42 -1.30 -13.11
C GLY A 209 10.62 -0.45 -14.12
N GLY A 210 9.43 0.04 -13.73
CA GLY A 210 8.54 0.82 -14.62
C GLY A 210 7.80 0.00 -15.68
N GLN A 211 7.77 -1.31 -15.55
CA GLN A 211 7.15 -2.23 -16.50
C GLN A 211 5.78 -2.75 -16.09
N ILE A 212 5.34 -2.47 -14.86
CA ILE A 212 4.00 -2.82 -14.36
C ILE A 212 2.92 -1.93 -15.01
N SER A 213 1.67 -2.38 -15.05
CA SER A 213 0.58 -1.55 -15.58
C SER A 213 0.40 -0.27 -14.78
N LEU A 214 0.05 0.83 -15.46
CA LEU A 214 0.02 2.18 -14.88
C LEU A 214 -1.42 2.66 -14.73
N TRP A 215 -1.80 2.94 -13.49
CA TRP A 215 -3.13 3.37 -13.06
C TRP A 215 -3.09 4.73 -12.36
N PRO A 216 -4.22 5.43 -12.18
CA PRO A 216 -4.25 6.61 -11.31
C PRO A 216 -3.98 6.21 -9.84
N THR A 217 -3.71 7.19 -8.97
CA THR A 217 -3.61 6.96 -7.53
C THR A 217 -4.90 6.38 -6.97
N SER A 218 -4.88 5.89 -5.72
CA SER A 218 -6.10 5.45 -5.03
C SER A 218 -7.17 6.53 -5.01
N LEU A 219 -6.79 7.80 -4.77
CA LEU A 219 -7.69 8.95 -4.85
C LEU A 219 -8.25 9.17 -6.26
N GLY A 220 -7.41 8.98 -7.29
CA GLY A 220 -7.84 9.05 -8.69
C GLY A 220 -8.81 7.93 -9.07
N LEU A 221 -8.59 6.71 -8.58
CA LEU A 221 -9.56 5.61 -8.73
C LEU A 221 -10.89 5.95 -8.02
N ALA A 222 -10.83 6.54 -6.81
CA ALA A 222 -12.03 7.00 -6.11
C ALA A 222 -12.77 8.10 -6.87
N ALA A 223 -12.06 9.00 -7.58
CA ALA A 223 -12.68 10.04 -8.42
C ALA A 223 -13.53 9.48 -9.58
N THR A 224 -13.39 8.21 -9.93
CA THR A 224 -14.29 7.55 -10.88
C THR A 224 -15.64 7.22 -10.29
N PHE A 225 -15.78 7.14 -8.96
CA PHE A 225 -16.98 6.70 -8.24
C PHE A 225 -17.48 5.32 -8.72
N ASP A 226 -16.56 4.46 -9.16
CA ASP A 226 -16.85 3.17 -9.77
C ASP A 226 -16.16 2.01 -9.03
N PRO A 227 -16.82 1.38 -8.03
CA PRO A 227 -16.29 0.21 -7.34
C PRO A 227 -16.04 -1.01 -8.25
N GLN A 228 -16.71 -1.08 -9.41
CA GLN A 228 -16.45 -2.17 -10.37
C GLN A 228 -15.11 -1.96 -11.09
N LEU A 229 -14.76 -0.72 -11.42
CA LEU A 229 -13.44 -0.40 -11.94
C LEU A 229 -12.35 -0.67 -10.88
N MET A 230 -12.61 -0.36 -9.60
CA MET A 230 -11.73 -0.71 -8.49
C MET A 230 -11.54 -2.22 -8.38
N TYR A 231 -12.60 -3.00 -8.48
CA TYR A 231 -12.53 -4.47 -8.49
C TYR A 231 -11.66 -4.95 -9.67
N ARG A 232 -11.88 -4.42 -10.88
CA ARG A 232 -11.08 -4.77 -12.06
C ARG A 232 -9.60 -4.41 -11.91
N PHE A 233 -9.31 -3.24 -11.32
CA PHE A 233 -7.94 -2.89 -10.93
C PHE A 233 -7.32 -3.94 -10.01
N GLY A 234 -8.04 -4.36 -8.97
CA GLY A 234 -7.56 -5.36 -8.02
C GLY A 234 -7.28 -6.72 -8.65
N GLU A 235 -8.11 -7.18 -9.60
CA GLU A 235 -7.86 -8.41 -10.37
C GLU A 235 -6.54 -8.34 -11.15
N ILE A 236 -6.30 -7.23 -11.85
CA ILE A 236 -5.08 -7.02 -12.63
C ILE A 236 -3.87 -6.89 -11.71
N ALA A 237 -3.97 -6.06 -10.69
CA ALA A 237 -2.88 -5.80 -9.76
C ALA A 237 -2.46 -7.07 -9.00
N SER A 238 -3.41 -7.92 -8.60
CA SER A 238 -3.10 -9.19 -7.94
C SER A 238 -2.40 -10.17 -8.87
N GLU A 239 -2.79 -10.25 -10.14
CA GLU A 239 -2.10 -11.11 -11.12
C GLU A 239 -0.66 -10.65 -11.37
N GLU A 240 -0.43 -9.34 -11.52
CA GLU A 240 0.91 -8.77 -11.69
C GLU A 240 1.75 -8.95 -10.41
N TYR A 241 1.15 -8.80 -9.22
CA TYR A 241 1.83 -9.08 -7.95
C TYR A 241 2.29 -10.53 -7.86
N ARG A 242 1.40 -11.49 -8.16
CA ARG A 242 1.79 -12.91 -8.16
C ARG A 242 2.91 -13.20 -9.16
N ALA A 243 2.89 -12.58 -10.33
CA ALA A 243 3.97 -12.71 -11.33
C ALA A 243 5.31 -12.11 -10.87
N LEU A 244 5.31 -11.21 -9.87
CA LEU A 244 6.51 -10.67 -9.22
C LEU A 244 6.92 -11.44 -7.95
N GLY A 245 6.20 -12.51 -7.58
CA GLY A 245 6.42 -13.26 -6.34
C GLY A 245 5.74 -12.65 -5.11
N ILE A 246 4.96 -11.59 -5.28
CA ILE A 246 4.27 -10.90 -4.19
C ILE A 246 2.97 -11.63 -3.88
N ALA A 247 2.81 -12.08 -2.62
CA ALA A 247 1.63 -12.79 -2.15
C ALA A 247 0.86 -12.05 -1.03
N THR A 248 1.36 -10.87 -0.62
CA THR A 248 0.68 -9.97 0.32
C THR A 248 0.79 -8.53 -0.17
N ALA A 249 -0.35 -7.85 -0.29
CA ALA A 249 -0.45 -6.43 -0.57
C ALA A 249 -0.57 -5.67 0.77
N LEU A 250 0.34 -4.71 1.02
CA LEU A 250 0.26 -3.78 2.16
C LEU A 250 -0.73 -2.65 1.82
N SER A 251 -1.93 -3.04 1.46
CA SER A 251 -3.01 -2.19 0.95
C SER A 251 -4.37 -2.92 1.03
N PRO A 252 -5.49 -2.20 0.86
CA PRO A 252 -5.62 -0.77 0.58
C PRO A 252 -5.47 0.11 1.82
N GLN A 253 -5.19 1.42 1.60
CA GLN A 253 -5.31 2.45 2.63
C GLN A 253 -6.75 2.97 2.63
N VAL A 254 -7.54 2.58 3.63
CA VAL A 254 -8.99 2.88 3.72
C VAL A 254 -9.31 3.93 4.77
N ASP A 255 -8.31 4.69 5.21
CA ASP A 255 -8.50 5.81 6.10
C ASP A 255 -9.49 6.82 5.48
N ILE A 256 -10.46 7.32 6.25
CA ILE A 256 -11.31 8.42 5.83
C ILE A 256 -10.51 9.71 6.02
N ALA A 257 -10.14 10.38 4.93
CA ALA A 257 -9.23 11.53 4.95
C ALA A 257 -10.00 12.81 5.30
N THR A 258 -10.20 13.09 6.58
CA THR A 258 -11.03 14.20 7.05
C THR A 258 -10.28 15.52 7.23
N ASP A 259 -8.98 15.50 7.62
CA ASP A 259 -8.19 16.73 7.59
C ASP A 259 -7.63 17.00 6.17
N PRO A 260 -8.03 18.08 5.49
CA PRO A 260 -7.65 18.38 4.12
C PRO A 260 -6.15 18.69 3.95
N ARG A 261 -5.44 18.96 5.04
CA ARG A 261 -3.99 19.28 5.05
C ARG A 261 -3.13 18.02 5.11
N TRP A 262 -3.72 16.86 5.41
CA TRP A 262 -2.97 15.63 5.61
C TRP A 262 -2.27 15.17 4.32
N SER A 263 -0.95 14.97 4.39
CA SER A 263 -0.11 14.66 3.22
C SER A 263 -0.38 13.28 2.61
N ARG A 264 -0.99 12.34 3.34
CA ARG A 264 -1.32 10.99 2.86
C ARG A 264 -2.72 10.87 2.27
N PHE A 265 -3.41 11.98 2.06
CA PHE A 265 -4.74 12.03 1.47
C PHE A 265 -4.80 11.27 0.12
N SER A 266 -3.76 11.42 -0.75
CA SER A 266 -3.66 10.80 -2.07
C SER A 266 -3.70 9.26 -2.05
N GLY A 267 -3.24 8.62 -0.97
CA GLY A 267 -3.24 7.16 -0.81
C GLY A 267 -4.60 6.58 -0.39
N THR A 268 -5.58 7.44 -0.05
CA THR A 268 -6.91 7.06 0.43
C THR A 268 -7.95 7.08 -0.70
N PHE A 269 -9.19 6.73 -0.36
CA PHE A 269 -10.34 6.88 -1.27
C PHE A 269 -11.11 8.20 -1.04
N GLY A 270 -10.47 9.19 -0.39
CA GLY A 270 -11.03 10.51 -0.11
C GLY A 270 -11.69 10.60 1.28
N GLU A 271 -12.59 11.58 1.41
CA GLU A 271 -13.18 11.93 2.70
C GLU A 271 -14.55 11.28 2.98
N ASP A 272 -15.16 10.67 1.96
CA ASP A 272 -16.50 10.11 2.10
C ASP A 272 -16.47 8.67 2.63
N PRO A 273 -17.20 8.36 3.73
CA PRO A 273 -17.17 7.03 4.33
C PRO A 273 -17.87 5.97 3.47
N ASP A 274 -18.95 6.29 2.74
CA ASP A 274 -19.69 5.31 1.94
C ASP A 274 -18.90 4.94 0.67
N LEU A 275 -18.33 5.93 -0.03
CA LEU A 275 -17.47 5.69 -1.18
C LEU A 275 -16.23 4.88 -0.75
N SER A 276 -15.57 5.27 0.34
CA SER A 276 -14.40 4.55 0.87
C SER A 276 -14.74 3.10 1.25
N THR A 277 -15.93 2.85 1.78
CA THR A 277 -16.43 1.51 2.14
C THR A 277 -16.57 0.63 0.90
N ASP A 278 -17.22 1.13 -0.14
CA ASP A 278 -17.43 0.37 -1.38
C ASP A 278 -16.11 0.11 -2.13
N MET A 279 -15.21 1.11 -2.17
CA MET A 279 -13.87 0.95 -2.76
C MET A 279 -13.01 -0.05 -1.98
N ALA A 280 -13.04 0.00 -0.64
CA ALA A 280 -12.30 -0.93 0.23
C ALA A 280 -12.75 -2.38 0.02
N ARG A 281 -14.08 -2.61 -0.04
CA ARG A 281 -14.65 -3.94 -0.32
C ARG A 281 -14.19 -4.46 -1.66
N ALA A 282 -14.37 -3.67 -2.72
CA ALA A 282 -14.01 -4.05 -4.08
C ALA A 282 -12.52 -4.38 -4.22
N TYR A 283 -11.65 -3.58 -3.62
CA TYR A 283 -10.21 -3.80 -3.63
C TYR A 283 -9.81 -5.10 -2.94
N CYS A 284 -10.22 -5.28 -1.67
CA CYS A 284 -9.84 -6.46 -0.89
C CYS A 284 -10.39 -7.75 -1.51
N ASP A 285 -11.63 -7.72 -1.99
CA ASP A 285 -12.26 -8.86 -2.62
C ASP A 285 -11.53 -9.29 -3.89
N ALA A 286 -11.19 -8.35 -4.76
CA ALA A 286 -10.47 -8.64 -6.01
C ALA A 286 -9.05 -9.17 -5.80
N PHE A 287 -8.35 -8.73 -4.75
CA PHE A 287 -7.02 -9.26 -4.43
C PHE A 287 -7.06 -10.69 -3.87
N GLN A 288 -8.08 -11.02 -3.09
CA GLN A 288 -8.15 -12.28 -2.37
C GLN A 288 -8.94 -13.37 -3.08
N THR A 289 -10.05 -13.01 -3.73
CA THR A 289 -10.96 -13.97 -4.36
C THR A 289 -10.47 -14.34 -5.76
N THR A 290 -10.31 -15.64 -6.02
CA THR A 290 -9.99 -16.10 -7.37
C THR A 290 -11.24 -16.65 -8.09
N PRO A 291 -11.38 -16.43 -9.42
CA PRO A 291 -12.52 -16.90 -10.18
C PRO A 291 -12.69 -18.43 -10.13
N GLU A 292 -11.59 -19.17 -10.06
CA GLU A 292 -11.56 -20.62 -10.09
C GLU A 292 -12.20 -21.23 -8.82
N THR A 293 -11.91 -20.64 -7.65
CA THR A 293 -12.37 -21.17 -6.35
C THR A 293 -13.56 -20.38 -5.79
N ARG A 294 -13.82 -19.19 -6.29
CA ARG A 294 -14.73 -18.19 -5.71
C ARG A 294 -14.39 -17.86 -4.24
N GLY A 295 -13.14 -17.97 -3.88
CA GLY A 295 -12.56 -17.78 -2.58
C GLY A 295 -11.04 -17.81 -2.65
N TRP A 296 -10.40 -18.29 -1.60
CA TRP A 296 -8.95 -18.44 -1.55
C TRP A 296 -8.44 -19.47 -2.57
N GLY A 297 -7.35 -19.16 -3.24
CA GLY A 297 -6.70 -20.03 -4.23
C GLY A 297 -5.24 -19.69 -4.44
N MET A 298 -4.54 -20.50 -5.25
CA MET A 298 -3.09 -20.34 -5.51
C MET A 298 -2.71 -19.01 -6.19
N LYS A 299 -3.67 -18.27 -6.71
CA LYS A 299 -3.47 -16.96 -7.32
C LYS A 299 -3.89 -15.81 -6.41
N SER A 300 -4.45 -16.08 -5.26
CA SER A 300 -4.85 -15.06 -4.28
C SER A 300 -3.64 -14.26 -3.79
N VAL A 301 -3.88 -13.00 -3.46
CA VAL A 301 -2.95 -12.11 -2.75
C VAL A 301 -3.63 -11.68 -1.45
N ASN A 302 -2.95 -11.85 -0.33
CA ASN A 302 -3.44 -11.37 0.96
C ASN A 302 -3.58 -9.85 0.93
N ALA A 303 -4.72 -9.31 1.37
CA ALA A 303 -4.90 -7.87 1.56
C ALA A 303 -4.66 -7.50 3.02
N MET A 304 -3.71 -6.59 3.27
CA MET A 304 -3.46 -6.00 4.59
C MET A 304 -4.01 -4.59 4.61
N VAL A 305 -5.28 -4.47 4.98
CA VAL A 305 -5.98 -3.19 5.03
C VAL A 305 -5.41 -2.27 6.10
N LYS A 306 -5.29 -0.96 5.80
CA LYS A 306 -4.64 0.02 6.69
C LYS A 306 -5.31 1.38 6.68
N HIS A 307 -5.20 2.18 7.72
CA HIS A 307 -4.61 1.89 9.03
C HIS A 307 -5.73 1.89 10.09
N TRP A 308 -5.88 0.83 10.84
CA TRP A 308 -6.96 0.67 11.83
C TRP A 308 -6.76 1.64 13.00
N TYR A 309 -7.72 2.52 13.31
CA TYR A 309 -8.60 3.37 12.50
C TYR A 309 -8.52 4.81 13.03
N GLY A 310 -8.98 5.77 12.22
CA GLY A 310 -9.00 7.19 12.62
C GLY A 310 -7.79 8.00 12.18
N TYR A 311 -6.97 7.49 11.28
CA TYR A 311 -5.71 8.12 10.86
C TYR A 311 -5.91 9.42 10.07
N GLY A 312 -7.04 9.61 9.38
CA GLY A 312 -7.33 10.85 8.62
C GLY A 312 -7.54 12.10 9.49
N ALA A 313 -7.71 11.93 10.82
CA ALA A 313 -7.98 13.01 11.78
C ALA A 313 -6.70 13.56 12.45
N GLN A 314 -5.63 13.77 11.69
CA GLN A 314 -4.34 14.25 12.21
C GLN A 314 -4.41 15.72 12.64
N GLU A 315 -3.95 16.05 13.85
CA GLU A 315 -4.01 17.42 14.35
C GLU A 315 -3.26 18.42 13.44
N GLY A 316 -4.01 19.25 12.76
CA GLY A 316 -3.49 20.23 11.79
C GLY A 316 -2.83 19.58 10.56
N GLY A 317 -3.26 18.38 10.18
CA GLY A 317 -2.78 17.64 9.02
C GLY A 317 -1.38 17.02 9.15
N ARG A 318 -0.79 16.98 10.35
CA ARG A 318 0.59 16.51 10.58
C ARG A 318 0.64 15.00 10.57
N ASP A 319 1.57 14.46 9.80
CA ASP A 319 1.75 13.02 9.65
C ASP A 319 2.51 12.39 10.82
N SER A 320 2.04 11.26 11.32
CA SER A 320 2.60 10.56 12.48
C SER A 320 3.86 9.72 12.20
N HIS A 321 4.41 9.76 10.98
CA HIS A 321 5.80 9.37 10.78
C HIS A 321 6.77 10.31 11.49
N TYR A 322 6.34 11.54 11.78
CA TYR A 322 7.08 12.54 12.57
C TYR A 322 6.54 12.59 14.00
N ALA A 323 7.40 12.74 14.98
CA ALA A 323 6.98 12.90 16.37
C ALA A 323 6.11 14.15 16.58
N SER A 324 6.32 15.20 15.79
CA SER A 324 5.47 16.40 15.78
C SER A 324 4.03 16.12 15.30
N GLY A 325 3.81 15.03 14.59
CA GLY A 325 2.49 14.62 14.06
C GLY A 325 1.87 13.41 14.75
N LYS A 326 2.37 12.98 15.90
CA LYS A 326 1.98 11.70 16.52
C LYS A 326 0.56 11.63 17.08
N TYR A 327 -0.22 12.72 17.06
CA TYR A 327 -1.58 12.74 17.60
C TYR A 327 -2.65 12.86 16.52
N ALA A 328 -3.61 11.94 16.55
CA ALA A 328 -4.89 12.08 15.91
C ALA A 328 -5.91 12.62 16.93
N VAL A 329 -6.76 13.57 16.52
CA VAL A 329 -7.66 14.31 17.42
C VAL A 329 -9.09 14.28 16.90
N TYR A 330 -10.04 14.29 17.81
CA TYR A 330 -11.46 14.09 17.47
C TYR A 330 -12.34 15.18 18.09
N PRO A 331 -12.14 16.46 17.72
CA PRO A 331 -12.91 17.57 18.28
C PRO A 331 -14.39 17.54 17.91
N GLY A 332 -14.77 16.86 16.81
CA GLY A 332 -16.15 16.61 16.39
C GLY A 332 -16.80 15.41 17.07
N ASN A 333 -16.05 14.68 17.93
CA ASN A 333 -16.51 13.45 18.59
C ASN A 333 -17.00 12.40 17.57
N ASN A 334 -16.33 12.27 16.42
CA ASN A 334 -16.75 11.46 15.27
C ASN A 334 -15.84 10.26 14.99
N LEU A 335 -15.02 9.83 15.97
CA LEU A 335 -14.10 8.69 15.80
C LEU A 335 -14.81 7.44 15.28
N ALA A 336 -16.05 7.18 15.72
CA ALA A 336 -16.79 5.97 15.35
C ALA A 336 -17.03 5.83 13.82
N MET A 337 -17.20 6.94 13.11
CA MET A 337 -17.37 6.95 11.65
C MET A 337 -16.16 6.38 10.92
N HIS A 338 -14.96 6.62 11.41
CA HIS A 338 -13.72 6.14 10.79
C HIS A 338 -13.56 4.61 10.77
N LYS A 339 -14.42 3.85 11.49
CA LYS A 339 -14.45 2.38 11.41
C LYS A 339 -15.17 1.87 10.17
N GLN A 340 -16.03 2.66 9.53
CA GLN A 340 -16.99 2.19 8.55
C GLN A 340 -16.31 1.49 7.37
N SER A 341 -15.28 2.09 6.78
CA SER A 341 -14.53 1.52 5.64
C SER A 341 -13.88 0.17 5.95
N PHE A 342 -13.54 -0.07 7.21
CA PHE A 342 -13.04 -1.37 7.67
C PHE A 342 -14.19 -2.36 7.90
N VAL A 343 -15.09 -2.06 8.83
CA VAL A 343 -16.09 -3.01 9.35
C VAL A 343 -17.15 -3.36 8.29
N GLU A 344 -17.59 -2.38 7.50
CA GLU A 344 -18.60 -2.56 6.47
C GLU A 344 -18.02 -2.75 5.06
N GLY A 345 -16.73 -2.39 4.88
CA GLY A 345 -15.97 -2.58 3.65
C GLY A 345 -15.07 -3.80 3.70
N ALA A 346 -13.83 -3.61 4.15
CA ALA A 346 -12.76 -4.61 4.10
C ALA A 346 -13.01 -5.89 4.94
N PHE A 347 -13.82 -5.81 6.00
CA PHE A 347 -14.17 -6.99 6.83
C PHE A 347 -15.52 -7.61 6.46
N ARG A 348 -16.11 -7.21 5.32
CA ARG A 348 -17.37 -7.73 4.82
C ARG A 348 -17.31 -7.80 3.29
N LEU A 349 -16.57 -8.79 2.78
CA LEU A 349 -16.37 -9.01 1.35
C LEU A 349 -17.54 -9.81 0.76
N ASP A 350 -17.79 -9.61 -0.54
CA ASP A 350 -18.84 -10.31 -1.27
C ASP A 350 -18.42 -11.71 -1.74
N GLY A 351 -17.10 -11.94 -1.89
CA GLY A 351 -16.51 -13.21 -2.28
C GLY A 351 -16.31 -14.18 -1.11
N GLY A 352 -15.95 -15.42 -1.42
CA GLY A 352 -15.78 -16.49 -0.44
C GLY A 352 -14.59 -16.36 0.51
N THR A 353 -13.85 -15.24 0.48
CA THR A 353 -12.79 -14.95 1.46
C THR A 353 -13.30 -14.18 2.68
N GLU A 354 -14.50 -13.62 2.60
CA GLU A 354 -15.32 -13.03 3.65
C GLU A 354 -14.76 -11.75 4.28
N MET A 355 -13.45 -11.67 4.57
CA MET A 355 -12.78 -10.49 5.14
C MET A 355 -11.33 -10.38 4.68
N ALA A 356 -10.76 -9.17 4.77
CA ALA A 356 -9.34 -8.94 4.57
C ALA A 356 -8.50 -9.85 5.49
N SER A 357 -7.44 -10.45 4.96
CA SER A 357 -6.64 -11.45 5.68
C SER A 357 -5.72 -10.85 6.75
N ALA A 358 -5.44 -9.55 6.64
CA ALA A 358 -4.59 -8.83 7.59
C ALA A 358 -5.04 -7.38 7.76
N VAL A 359 -4.67 -6.78 8.87
CA VAL A 359 -4.89 -5.36 9.19
C VAL A 359 -3.66 -4.75 9.84
N MET A 360 -3.40 -3.50 9.52
CA MET A 360 -2.31 -2.71 10.12
C MET A 360 -2.92 -1.57 10.95
N PRO A 361 -2.65 -1.50 12.27
CA PRO A 361 -3.07 -0.39 13.11
C PRO A 361 -2.28 0.89 12.81
N ILE A 362 -2.87 2.04 13.16
CA ILE A 362 -2.24 3.36 12.97
C ILE A 362 -1.00 3.56 13.83
N TYR A 363 -0.09 4.44 13.38
CA TYR A 363 1.00 4.95 14.22
C TYR A 363 0.48 5.81 15.36
N SER A 364 -0.51 6.67 15.06
CA SER A 364 -0.91 7.77 15.92
C SER A 364 -1.45 7.33 17.27
N ILE A 365 -1.28 8.20 18.25
CA ILE A 365 -2.03 8.19 19.50
C ILE A 365 -3.42 8.77 19.21
N LEU A 366 -4.48 8.01 19.44
CA LEU A 366 -5.86 8.53 19.43
C LEU A 366 -6.07 9.32 20.72
N TRP A 367 -5.85 10.63 20.65
CA TRP A 367 -5.76 11.49 21.83
C TRP A 367 -7.03 11.46 22.68
N ASN A 368 -6.89 10.97 23.93
CA ASN A 368 -7.98 10.86 24.92
C ASN A 368 -9.19 10.04 24.46
N GLN A 369 -9.00 9.06 23.57
CA GLN A 369 -10.11 8.19 23.11
C GLN A 369 -10.18 6.88 23.88
N ASP A 370 -9.07 6.37 24.43
CA ASP A 370 -9.06 5.17 25.24
C ASP A 370 -9.77 5.43 26.59
N PRO A 371 -10.85 4.68 26.92
CA PRO A 371 -11.59 4.84 28.17
C PRO A 371 -10.74 4.61 29.44
N SER A 372 -9.63 3.88 29.32
CA SER A 372 -8.68 3.69 30.43
C SER A 372 -7.81 4.93 30.69
N GLY A 373 -7.82 5.92 29.77
CA GLY A 373 -6.99 7.11 29.80
C GLY A 373 -5.58 6.90 29.28
N GLU A 374 -5.28 5.73 28.68
CA GLU A 374 -3.97 5.43 28.09
C GLU A 374 -3.83 6.19 26.75
N ASN A 375 -2.72 6.92 26.57
CA ASN A 375 -2.37 7.62 25.34
C ASN A 375 -1.11 7.01 24.73
N VAL A 376 -1.28 5.97 23.92
CA VAL A 376 -0.21 5.25 23.23
C VAL A 376 -0.56 5.03 21.75
N GLY A 377 0.44 4.80 20.91
CA GLY A 377 0.23 4.48 19.49
C GLY A 377 -0.66 3.26 19.30
N GLY A 378 -1.36 3.20 18.16
CA GLY A 378 -2.45 2.26 17.95
C GLY A 378 -2.12 0.80 18.24
N SER A 379 -0.94 0.33 17.83
CA SER A 379 -0.53 -1.07 18.07
C SER A 379 -0.23 -1.40 19.55
N TYR A 380 -0.01 -0.39 20.39
CA TYR A 380 0.20 -0.58 21.83
C TYR A 380 -1.10 -0.56 22.64
N SER A 381 -2.19 -0.04 22.08
CA SER A 381 -3.47 0.13 22.77
C SER A 381 -4.25 -1.17 22.80
N LYS A 382 -4.38 -1.76 24.01
CA LYS A 382 -5.23 -2.93 24.20
C LYS A 382 -6.70 -2.63 23.91
N TRP A 383 -7.16 -1.41 24.17
CA TRP A 383 -8.50 -1.00 23.82
C TRP A 383 -8.71 -1.03 22.31
N LEU A 384 -7.80 -0.45 21.51
CA LEU A 384 -7.94 -0.40 20.06
C LEU A 384 -7.83 -1.79 19.41
N ILE A 385 -6.90 -2.62 19.88
CA ILE A 385 -6.60 -3.92 19.29
C ILE A 385 -7.54 -5.01 19.81
N GLN A 386 -7.60 -5.22 21.14
CA GLN A 386 -8.40 -6.32 21.68
C GLN A 386 -9.89 -5.97 21.66
N GLN A 387 -10.29 -4.83 22.26
CA GLN A 387 -11.70 -4.53 22.42
C GLN A 387 -12.36 -4.10 21.09
N GLN A 388 -11.77 -3.11 20.39
CA GLN A 388 -12.40 -2.56 19.20
C GLN A 388 -12.25 -3.48 17.97
N LEU A 389 -11.08 -4.10 17.76
CA LEU A 389 -10.81 -4.89 16.57
C LEU A 389 -11.20 -6.36 16.75
N ARG A 390 -10.70 -7.03 17.82
CA ARG A 390 -11.00 -8.47 18.02
C ARG A 390 -12.42 -8.72 18.53
N ASP A 391 -12.83 -8.00 19.59
CA ASP A 391 -14.09 -8.30 20.28
C ASP A 391 -15.30 -7.67 19.57
N GLU A 392 -15.26 -6.38 19.22
CA GLU A 392 -16.37 -5.67 18.59
C GLU A 392 -16.44 -5.94 17.08
N ALA A 393 -15.36 -5.68 16.32
CA ALA A 393 -15.33 -5.89 14.88
C ALA A 393 -15.15 -7.36 14.47
N ARG A 394 -14.83 -8.25 15.42
CA ARG A 394 -14.66 -9.70 15.22
C ARG A 394 -13.62 -10.05 14.15
N PHE A 395 -12.59 -9.27 14.06
CA PHE A 395 -11.53 -9.52 13.09
C PHE A 395 -10.66 -10.70 13.51
N GLU A 396 -10.56 -11.73 12.67
CA GLU A 396 -9.83 -12.97 12.96
C GLU A 396 -8.48 -13.08 12.26
N GLY A 397 -8.21 -12.21 11.27
CA GLY A 397 -6.98 -12.20 10.47
C GLY A 397 -5.75 -11.76 11.25
N VAL A 398 -4.62 -11.63 10.55
CA VAL A 398 -3.34 -11.16 11.11
C VAL A 398 -3.43 -9.68 11.48
N ILE A 399 -2.94 -9.31 12.65
CA ILE A 399 -2.70 -7.91 13.01
C ILE A 399 -1.19 -7.69 12.96
N CYS A 400 -0.74 -6.85 12.02
CA CYS A 400 0.66 -6.48 11.83
C CYS A 400 0.86 -5.01 12.21
N THR A 401 1.87 -4.69 13.03
CA THR A 401 2.19 -3.28 13.31
C THR A 401 2.56 -2.54 12.04
N ASP A 402 2.43 -1.24 12.06
CA ASP A 402 3.13 -0.40 11.09
C ASP A 402 4.65 -0.42 11.35
N TRP A 403 5.47 0.16 10.45
CA TRP A 403 6.92 -0.08 10.40
C TRP A 403 7.72 0.69 11.45
N GLY A 404 8.57 -0.04 12.17
CA GLY A 404 9.56 0.51 13.10
C GLY A 404 8.99 1.10 14.38
N ILE A 405 7.79 0.71 14.82
CA ILE A 405 7.18 1.26 16.04
C ILE A 405 7.92 0.84 17.31
N THR A 406 8.63 -0.29 17.31
CA THR A 406 9.38 -0.76 18.48
C THR A 406 10.77 -0.15 18.60
N GLN A 407 11.28 0.47 17.53
CA GLN A 407 12.61 1.06 17.48
C GLN A 407 12.66 2.43 18.16
N ASP A 408 13.89 2.87 18.50
CA ASP A 408 14.09 4.17 19.12
C ASP A 408 13.90 5.32 18.11
N MET A 409 13.20 6.36 18.57
CA MET A 409 13.08 7.62 17.85
C MET A 409 14.44 8.33 17.81
N LYS A 410 14.76 8.98 16.67
CA LYS A 410 16.03 9.71 16.52
C LYS A 410 15.88 11.20 16.80
N VAL A 411 14.95 11.88 16.13
CA VAL A 411 14.70 13.33 16.24
C VAL A 411 13.24 13.67 15.92
N LEU A 412 12.74 14.80 16.41
CA LEU A 412 11.32 15.21 16.30
C LEU A 412 10.84 15.49 14.87
N ASP A 413 11.72 16.00 14.01
CA ASP A 413 11.38 16.44 12.65
C ASP A 413 11.89 15.50 11.55
N SER A 414 12.19 14.25 11.89
CA SER A 414 12.60 13.24 10.90
C SER A 414 11.66 12.06 10.92
N PRO A 415 11.22 11.56 9.76
CA PRO A 415 10.44 10.34 9.66
C PRO A 415 11.34 9.09 9.79
N ARG A 416 12.66 9.28 9.81
CA ARG A 416 13.65 8.20 9.96
C ARG A 416 13.81 7.81 11.43
N GLY A 417 13.85 6.52 11.71
CA GLY A 417 13.96 5.95 13.05
C GLY A 417 12.62 5.41 13.55
N GLY A 418 12.60 5.01 14.80
CA GLY A 418 11.41 4.42 15.44
C GLY A 418 10.28 5.41 15.70
N LYS A 419 9.10 4.86 15.89
CA LYS A 419 7.86 5.59 16.14
C LYS A 419 7.15 5.04 17.39
N PRO A 420 7.85 4.99 18.55
CA PRO A 420 7.32 4.37 19.77
C PRO A 420 6.38 5.31 20.53
N TRP A 421 5.40 5.86 19.85
CA TRP A 421 4.54 6.93 20.39
C TRP A 421 3.83 6.55 21.69
N GLY A 422 4.12 7.27 22.75
CA GLY A 422 3.66 6.98 24.10
C GLY A 422 4.46 5.93 24.85
N MET A 423 5.44 5.28 24.18
CA MET A 423 6.32 4.23 24.73
C MET A 423 7.81 4.60 24.61
N GLU A 424 8.13 5.88 24.45
CA GLU A 424 9.49 6.36 24.22
C GLU A 424 10.44 6.05 25.36
N ALA A 425 9.93 5.96 26.61
CA ALA A 425 10.72 5.67 27.81
C ALA A 425 11.12 4.17 27.98
N TYR A 426 10.54 3.27 27.19
CA TYR A 426 10.73 1.83 27.29
C TYR A 426 11.75 1.36 26.26
N ASN A 427 12.43 0.22 26.55
CA ASN A 427 13.32 -0.42 25.58
C ASN A 427 12.54 -1.22 24.52
N GLU A 428 13.24 -1.72 23.51
CA GLU A 428 12.62 -2.41 22.38
C GLU A 428 11.88 -3.70 22.81
N ALA A 429 12.43 -4.49 23.72
CA ALA A 429 11.78 -5.70 24.22
C ALA A 429 10.51 -5.41 25.04
N GLU A 430 10.54 -4.37 25.87
CA GLU A 430 9.36 -3.91 26.62
C GLU A 430 8.25 -3.43 25.70
N ARG A 431 8.60 -2.76 24.58
CA ARG A 431 7.66 -2.35 23.55
C ARG A 431 7.04 -3.56 22.84
N HIS A 432 7.84 -4.57 22.48
CA HIS A 432 7.32 -5.83 21.93
C HIS A 432 6.37 -6.52 22.92
N TYR A 433 6.75 -6.58 24.20
CA TYR A 433 5.90 -7.15 25.24
C TYR A 433 4.55 -6.43 25.35
N LYS A 434 4.53 -5.09 25.36
CA LYS A 434 3.30 -4.30 25.36
C LYS A 434 2.41 -4.57 24.16
N ILE A 435 2.99 -4.69 22.95
CA ILE A 435 2.29 -5.03 21.71
C ILE A 435 1.69 -6.43 21.77
N LEU A 436 2.44 -7.41 22.31
CA LEU A 436 1.95 -8.77 22.51
C LEU A 436 0.75 -8.81 23.47
N GLN A 437 0.78 -8.00 24.54
CA GLN A 437 -0.33 -7.86 25.48
C GLN A 437 -1.56 -7.19 24.85
N ALA A 438 -1.37 -6.31 23.89
CA ALA A 438 -2.46 -5.71 23.12
C ALA A 438 -3.15 -6.70 22.17
N GLY A 439 -2.47 -7.79 21.76
CA GLY A 439 -3.03 -8.83 20.90
C GLY A 439 -2.57 -8.81 19.44
N VAL A 440 -1.49 -8.09 19.13
CA VAL A 440 -0.89 -7.99 17.79
C VAL A 440 -0.09 -9.25 17.47
N ASP A 441 -0.06 -9.69 16.21
CA ASP A 441 0.55 -10.94 15.77
C ASP A 441 1.91 -10.77 15.11
N GLN A 442 2.21 -9.59 14.50
CA GLN A 442 3.38 -9.39 13.66
C GLN A 442 3.97 -7.98 13.81
N PHE A 443 5.29 -7.84 13.63
CA PHE A 443 6.07 -6.62 13.88
C PHE A 443 6.70 -6.09 12.58
N GLY A 444 6.17 -5.02 12.03
CA GLY A 444 6.66 -4.39 10.80
C GLY A 444 8.02 -3.70 10.98
N GLY A 445 8.92 -3.90 10.01
CA GLY A 445 10.23 -3.26 9.97
C GLY A 445 11.27 -3.83 10.94
N ASN A 446 11.10 -5.05 11.41
CA ASN A 446 11.99 -5.72 12.35
C ASN A 446 12.62 -6.97 11.71
N ASN A 447 13.95 -7.07 11.73
CA ASN A 447 14.71 -8.16 11.12
C ASN A 447 15.32 -9.13 12.14
N ALA A 448 15.28 -8.82 13.44
CA ALA A 448 15.98 -9.59 14.47
C ALA A 448 15.02 -10.17 15.53
N ILE A 449 15.15 -11.46 15.85
CA ILE A 449 14.30 -12.14 16.85
C ILE A 449 14.62 -11.76 18.29
N GLY A 450 15.82 -11.28 18.58
CA GLY A 450 16.29 -11.04 19.95
C GLY A 450 15.28 -10.32 20.86
N PRO A 451 14.81 -9.10 20.51
CA PRO A 451 13.83 -8.37 21.31
C PRO A 451 12.48 -9.10 21.47
N VAL A 452 12.08 -9.92 20.49
CA VAL A 452 10.84 -10.72 20.57
C VAL A 452 11.00 -11.88 21.54
N ILE A 453 12.16 -12.54 21.54
CA ILE A 453 12.49 -13.59 22.53
C ILE A 453 12.57 -13.01 23.95
N GLU A 454 13.16 -11.84 24.12
CA GLU A 454 13.16 -11.17 25.44
C GLU A 454 11.71 -10.84 25.88
N ALA A 455 10.84 -10.40 24.99
CA ALA A 455 9.42 -10.16 25.27
C ALA A 455 8.68 -11.47 25.63
N TYR A 456 9.01 -12.60 24.97
CA TYR A 456 8.53 -13.92 25.35
C TYR A 456 8.90 -14.27 26.79
N GLN A 457 10.17 -14.06 27.18
CA GLN A 457 10.65 -14.32 28.55
C GLN A 457 9.96 -13.41 29.58
N MET A 458 9.63 -12.17 29.21
CA MET A 458 8.81 -11.31 30.08
C MET A 458 7.41 -11.89 30.27
N TRP A 459 6.79 -12.45 29.23
CA TRP A 459 5.49 -13.11 29.33
C TRP A 459 5.56 -14.37 30.20
N VAL A 460 6.59 -15.20 30.02
CA VAL A 460 6.83 -16.38 30.85
C VAL A 460 6.92 -15.99 32.35
N LYS A 461 7.66 -14.93 32.64
CA LYS A 461 7.84 -14.45 34.02
C LYS A 461 6.51 -13.93 34.63
N ASP A 462 5.68 -13.29 33.81
CA ASP A 462 4.45 -12.64 34.28
C ASP A 462 3.27 -13.62 34.33
N GLN A 463 3.11 -14.51 33.34
CA GLN A 463 1.92 -15.32 33.13
C GLN A 463 2.18 -16.84 32.99
N GLY A 464 3.45 -17.28 33.07
CA GLY A 464 3.86 -18.66 32.95
C GLY A 464 4.15 -19.12 31.52
N GLU A 465 4.95 -20.19 31.42
CA GLU A 465 5.47 -20.71 30.14
C GLU A 465 4.38 -21.22 29.21
N GLU A 466 3.39 -21.94 29.74
CA GLU A 466 2.27 -22.45 28.95
C GLU A 466 1.46 -21.31 28.30
N SER A 467 1.16 -20.25 29.04
CA SER A 467 0.47 -19.05 28.53
C SER A 467 1.28 -18.35 27.44
N ALA A 468 2.60 -18.22 27.64
CA ALA A 468 3.50 -17.63 26.66
C ALA A 468 3.53 -18.46 25.37
N ARG A 469 3.66 -19.78 25.46
CA ARG A 469 3.63 -20.71 24.33
C ARG A 469 2.31 -20.60 23.56
N GLN A 470 1.17 -20.67 24.23
CA GLN A 470 -0.14 -20.54 23.61
C GLN A 470 -0.33 -19.19 22.89
N ARG A 471 0.17 -18.09 23.47
CA ARG A 471 0.12 -16.77 22.84
C ARG A 471 0.93 -16.72 21.55
N PHE A 472 2.11 -17.30 21.52
CA PHE A 472 2.96 -17.35 20.34
C PHE A 472 2.37 -18.28 19.27
N GLU A 473 1.91 -19.49 19.62
CA GLU A 473 1.22 -20.39 18.68
C GLU A 473 -0.02 -19.75 18.06
N GLN A 474 -0.77 -18.94 18.81
CA GLN A 474 -1.92 -18.24 18.26
C GLN A 474 -1.52 -17.30 17.12
N SER A 475 -0.42 -16.56 17.27
CA SER A 475 0.12 -15.72 16.19
C SER A 475 0.63 -16.56 15.02
N ALA A 476 1.39 -17.64 15.31
CA ALA A 476 1.90 -18.53 14.28
C ALA A 476 0.77 -19.12 13.40
N ARG A 477 -0.33 -19.59 14.03
CA ARG A 477 -1.48 -20.13 13.30
C ARG A 477 -2.09 -19.12 12.32
N ARG A 478 -2.25 -17.85 12.72
CA ARG A 478 -2.76 -16.78 11.84
C ARG A 478 -1.81 -16.47 10.70
N LEU A 479 -0.53 -16.35 10.99
CA LEU A 479 0.51 -16.05 10.00
C LEU A 479 0.64 -17.17 8.97
N LEU A 480 0.73 -18.43 9.43
CA LEU A 480 0.81 -19.61 8.56
C LEU A 480 -0.44 -19.79 7.72
N LEU A 481 -1.63 -19.51 8.27
CA LEU A 481 -2.88 -19.59 7.52
C LEU A 481 -2.87 -18.71 6.26
N ASN A 482 -2.30 -17.51 6.32
CA ASN A 482 -2.16 -16.64 5.18
C ASN A 482 -1.18 -17.19 4.12
N VAL A 483 -0.15 -17.93 4.54
CA VAL A 483 0.81 -18.59 3.64
C VAL A 483 0.17 -19.79 2.94
N PHE A 484 -0.63 -20.60 3.67
CA PHE A 484 -1.37 -21.74 3.11
C PHE A 484 -2.46 -21.31 2.13
N ARG A 485 -3.27 -20.29 2.50
CA ARG A 485 -4.41 -19.83 1.68
C ARG A 485 -4.02 -19.39 0.27
N VAL A 486 -2.84 -18.83 0.10
CA VAL A 486 -2.33 -18.33 -1.18
C VAL A 486 -1.45 -19.37 -1.93
N GLY A 487 -1.38 -20.62 -1.43
CA GLY A 487 -0.74 -21.76 -2.08
C GLY A 487 0.79 -21.70 -2.13
N LEU A 488 1.45 -20.95 -1.24
CA LEU A 488 2.92 -20.88 -1.22
C LEU A 488 3.56 -22.19 -0.79
N PHE A 489 2.92 -22.98 0.08
CA PHE A 489 3.40 -24.32 0.44
C PHE A 489 3.37 -25.29 -0.75
N GLU A 490 2.39 -25.15 -1.64
CA GLU A 490 2.28 -25.99 -2.84
C GLU A 490 3.31 -25.55 -3.87
N ASN A 491 3.24 -24.30 -4.35
CA ASN A 491 4.17 -23.80 -5.37
C ASN A 491 4.52 -22.32 -5.17
N PRO A 492 5.65 -22.02 -4.51
CA PRO A 492 6.14 -20.64 -4.35
C PRO A 492 7.00 -20.14 -5.53
N TYR A 493 7.28 -21.01 -6.54
CA TYR A 493 8.21 -20.72 -7.62
C TYR A 493 7.54 -20.08 -8.83
N LEU A 494 8.28 -19.30 -9.59
CA LEU A 494 7.84 -18.57 -10.77
C LEU A 494 8.69 -18.97 -12.00
N ASP A 495 8.03 -19.01 -13.16
CA ASP A 495 8.73 -19.02 -14.44
C ASP A 495 9.06 -17.59 -14.86
N PRO A 496 10.35 -17.17 -14.89
CA PRO A 496 10.73 -15.80 -15.21
C PRO A 496 10.22 -15.31 -16.57
N ALA A 497 10.12 -16.20 -17.55
CA ALA A 497 9.63 -15.86 -18.89
C ALA A 497 8.11 -15.60 -18.89
N GLU A 498 7.35 -16.28 -18.05
CA GLU A 498 5.92 -15.99 -17.88
C GLU A 498 5.71 -14.70 -17.07
N SER A 499 6.54 -14.43 -16.06
CA SER A 499 6.51 -13.18 -15.31
C SER A 499 6.68 -11.96 -16.22
N GLU A 500 7.65 -11.99 -17.14
CA GLU A 500 7.85 -10.91 -18.10
C GLU A 500 6.66 -10.71 -19.06
N LYS A 501 5.90 -11.77 -19.36
CA LYS A 501 4.73 -11.68 -20.23
C LYS A 501 3.50 -11.12 -19.51
N ILE A 502 3.38 -11.37 -18.22
CA ILE A 502 2.21 -10.97 -17.41
C ILE A 502 2.33 -9.52 -16.98
N VAL A 503 3.50 -9.15 -16.41
CA VAL A 503 3.71 -7.81 -15.84
C VAL A 503 3.72 -6.77 -16.95
N GLY A 504 2.80 -5.80 -16.86
CA GLY A 504 2.66 -4.72 -17.84
C GLY A 504 2.23 -5.18 -19.22
N LYS A 505 1.52 -6.30 -19.34
CA LYS A 505 1.04 -6.75 -20.66
C LYS A 505 0.14 -5.71 -21.31
N PRO A 506 0.09 -5.63 -22.65
CA PRO A 506 -0.58 -4.56 -23.38
C PRO A 506 -2.03 -4.30 -22.98
N GLU A 507 -2.77 -5.36 -22.66
CA GLU A 507 -4.17 -5.28 -22.24
C GLU A 507 -4.28 -4.54 -20.88
N TYR A 508 -3.40 -4.82 -19.92
CA TYR A 508 -3.39 -4.19 -18.59
C TYR A 508 -2.94 -2.73 -18.67
N MET A 509 -1.92 -2.45 -19.49
CA MET A 509 -1.50 -1.07 -19.77
C MET A 509 -2.64 -0.24 -20.36
N LYS A 510 -3.43 -0.84 -21.27
CA LYS A 510 -4.60 -0.20 -21.89
C LYS A 510 -5.70 0.07 -20.86
N GLU A 511 -6.08 -0.92 -20.03
CA GLU A 511 -7.11 -0.75 -19.01
C GLU A 511 -6.70 0.29 -17.96
N GLY A 512 -5.43 0.29 -17.54
CA GLY A 512 -4.88 1.31 -16.65
C GLY A 512 -4.95 2.71 -17.26
N TYR A 513 -4.65 2.84 -18.56
CA TYR A 513 -4.77 4.11 -19.26
C TYR A 513 -6.23 4.58 -19.38
N GLU A 514 -7.15 3.68 -19.67
CA GLU A 514 -8.60 3.99 -19.68
C GLU A 514 -9.10 4.44 -18.30
N ALA A 515 -8.57 3.85 -17.21
CA ALA A 515 -8.86 4.29 -15.85
C ALA A 515 -8.29 5.71 -15.58
N GLN A 516 -7.09 6.02 -16.07
CA GLN A 516 -6.52 7.37 -15.97
C GLN A 516 -7.41 8.41 -16.67
N LEU A 517 -7.92 8.13 -17.86
CA LEU A 517 -8.87 9.01 -18.56
C LEU A 517 -10.15 9.26 -17.74
N LYS A 518 -10.67 8.23 -17.08
CA LYS A 518 -11.88 8.30 -16.25
C LYS A 518 -11.65 9.00 -14.91
N SER A 519 -10.41 9.24 -14.49
CA SER A 519 -10.07 9.84 -13.19
C SER A 519 -9.82 11.36 -13.26
N ILE A 520 -9.80 11.96 -14.45
CA ILE A 520 -9.54 13.39 -14.63
C ILE A 520 -10.84 14.17 -14.39
N VAL A 521 -10.85 15.02 -13.35
CA VAL A 521 -12.01 15.85 -13.02
C VAL A 521 -11.93 17.18 -13.75
N MET A 522 -12.97 17.55 -14.47
CA MET A 522 -13.12 18.90 -15.02
C MET A 522 -13.92 19.76 -14.02
N LEU A 523 -13.29 20.80 -13.48
CA LEU A 523 -13.93 21.72 -12.52
C LEU A 523 -14.55 22.93 -13.22
N LYS A 524 -13.87 23.45 -14.24
CA LYS A 524 -14.27 24.66 -14.96
C LYS A 524 -14.15 24.46 -16.46
N ASN A 525 -15.15 24.96 -17.20
CA ASN A 525 -15.14 25.07 -18.63
C ASN A 525 -16.04 26.27 -19.00
N HIS A 526 -15.46 27.48 -18.98
CA HIS A 526 -16.19 28.74 -19.08
C HIS A 526 -17.16 28.75 -20.25
N ASP A 527 -18.46 29.01 -19.98
CA ASP A 527 -19.57 28.95 -20.93
C ASP A 527 -19.68 27.62 -21.72
N ASN A 528 -19.05 26.54 -21.26
CA ASN A 528 -18.89 25.25 -21.97
C ASN A 528 -18.25 25.40 -23.37
N GLN A 529 -17.33 26.37 -23.55
CA GLN A 529 -16.78 26.71 -24.87
C GLN A 529 -15.26 26.55 -24.98
N VAL A 530 -14.52 26.41 -23.86
CA VAL A 530 -13.05 26.30 -23.86
C VAL A 530 -12.60 24.89 -24.25
N LEU A 531 -13.20 23.89 -23.61
CA LEU A 531 -12.95 22.48 -23.86
C LEU A 531 -14.20 21.82 -24.51
N PRO A 532 -13.97 20.86 -25.43
CA PRO A 532 -12.68 20.43 -25.96
C PRO A 532 -12.13 21.43 -27.01
N VAL A 533 -10.78 21.51 -27.07
CA VAL A 533 -10.11 22.32 -28.11
C VAL A 533 -10.20 21.59 -29.45
N LYS A 534 -11.17 22.00 -30.27
CA LYS A 534 -11.41 21.41 -31.60
C LYS A 534 -10.43 21.97 -32.63
N ASN A 535 -10.07 21.11 -33.58
CA ASN A 535 -9.08 21.38 -34.62
C ASN A 535 -7.65 21.56 -34.06
N ARG A 536 -6.67 21.46 -34.94
CA ARG A 536 -5.27 21.69 -34.59
C ARG A 536 -5.00 23.18 -34.43
N LYS A 537 -5.03 23.65 -33.18
CA LYS A 537 -4.77 25.07 -32.82
C LYS A 537 -3.34 25.25 -32.36
N LYS A 538 -2.90 26.51 -32.31
CA LYS A 538 -1.61 26.92 -31.78
C LYS A 538 -1.68 27.00 -30.25
N VAL A 539 -0.75 26.31 -29.56
CA VAL A 539 -0.67 26.28 -28.11
C VAL A 539 0.62 26.88 -27.56
N PHE A 540 0.49 27.71 -26.55
CA PHE A 540 1.61 28.15 -25.73
C PHE A 540 1.67 27.31 -24.43
N VAL A 541 2.83 26.73 -24.11
CA VAL A 541 3.09 26.02 -22.87
C VAL A 541 4.21 26.74 -22.15
N PRO A 542 3.94 27.49 -21.07
CA PRO A 542 4.97 28.23 -20.35
C PRO A 542 5.92 27.26 -19.63
N LYS A 543 7.19 27.65 -19.51
CA LYS A 543 8.14 26.96 -18.65
C LYS A 543 7.74 27.14 -17.19
N ARG A 544 7.78 26.07 -16.43
CA ARG A 544 7.49 26.07 -14.99
C ARG A 544 8.78 26.09 -14.20
N HIS A 545 8.83 26.90 -13.15
CA HIS A 545 9.88 26.86 -12.13
C HIS A 545 9.55 25.76 -11.11
N PHE A 546 10.41 24.75 -11.05
CA PHE A 546 10.39 23.70 -10.04
C PHE A 546 11.35 24.10 -8.92
N PRO A 547 10.86 24.49 -7.73
CA PRO A 547 11.72 24.93 -6.64
C PRO A 547 12.47 23.77 -5.97
N ALA A 548 13.51 24.13 -5.23
CA ALA A 548 14.20 23.20 -4.34
C ALA A 548 13.30 22.91 -3.12
N ILE A 549 12.66 21.76 -3.07
CA ILE A 549 11.76 21.33 -1.98
C ILE A 549 12.44 20.24 -1.14
N PRO A 550 12.47 20.38 0.19
CA PRO A 550 12.90 19.30 1.07
C PRO A 550 11.99 18.08 0.92
N GLY A 551 12.59 16.91 0.65
CA GLY A 551 11.85 15.66 0.58
C GLY A 551 11.49 15.11 1.97
N ALA A 552 10.33 14.46 2.09
CA ALA A 552 9.84 13.87 3.35
C ALA A 552 10.87 12.93 3.99
N TRP A 553 11.54 12.12 3.19
CA TRP A 553 12.55 11.15 3.64
C TRP A 553 13.98 11.66 3.57
N GLY A 554 14.14 12.98 3.38
CA GLY A 554 15.43 13.67 3.24
C GLY A 554 15.81 13.93 1.79
N GLY A 555 16.88 14.69 1.59
CA GLY A 555 17.26 15.26 0.30
C GLY A 555 16.51 16.56 0.01
N ILE A 556 16.91 17.23 -1.04
CA ILE A 556 16.27 18.43 -1.56
C ILE A 556 16.13 18.22 -3.07
N SER A 557 14.97 18.50 -3.65
CA SER A 557 14.74 18.41 -5.09
C SER A 557 15.64 19.41 -5.83
N GLU A 558 15.99 19.08 -7.07
CA GLU A 558 16.76 19.99 -7.93
C GLU A 558 15.90 21.18 -8.35
N GLU A 559 16.39 22.39 -8.13
CA GLU A 559 15.77 23.61 -8.65
C GLU A 559 16.01 23.72 -10.15
N LYS A 560 14.95 23.90 -10.93
CA LYS A 560 15.04 24.02 -12.40
C LYS A 560 13.84 24.75 -12.99
N THR A 561 14.03 25.33 -14.18
CA THR A 561 12.95 25.93 -14.98
C THR A 561 12.92 25.25 -16.33
N VAL A 562 11.91 24.42 -16.56
CA VAL A 562 11.78 23.60 -17.76
C VAL A 562 10.30 23.53 -18.18
N GLU A 563 10.03 23.02 -19.37
CA GLU A 563 8.69 22.68 -19.81
C GLU A 563 8.11 21.59 -18.90
N PRO A 564 6.91 21.80 -18.32
CA PRO A 564 6.31 20.84 -17.38
C PRO A 564 5.78 19.57 -18.07
N VAL A 565 5.61 19.59 -19.39
CA VAL A 565 5.18 18.49 -20.23
C VAL A 565 6.07 18.38 -21.47
N SER A 566 6.30 17.17 -21.98
CA SER A 566 7.05 16.97 -23.22
C SER A 566 6.41 17.71 -24.40
N LEU A 567 7.08 18.71 -24.95
CA LEU A 567 6.59 19.43 -26.13
C LEU A 567 6.42 18.52 -27.35
N ASP A 568 7.19 17.44 -27.46
CA ASP A 568 7.03 16.46 -28.54
C ASP A 568 5.73 15.66 -28.39
N LEU A 569 5.29 15.44 -27.16
CA LEU A 569 3.96 14.88 -26.89
C LEU A 569 2.87 15.89 -27.27
N VAL A 570 2.99 17.15 -26.84
CA VAL A 570 2.02 18.21 -27.16
C VAL A 570 1.89 18.43 -28.66
N LYS A 571 2.99 18.38 -29.41
CA LYS A 571 3.00 18.49 -30.88
C LYS A 571 2.20 17.40 -31.62
N LYS A 572 1.91 16.27 -30.97
CA LYS A 572 1.01 15.26 -31.56
C LYS A 572 -0.43 15.74 -31.64
N TYR A 573 -0.81 16.70 -30.80
CA TYR A 573 -2.18 17.23 -30.69
C TYR A 573 -2.32 18.64 -31.26
N PHE A 574 -1.35 19.53 -31.02
CA PHE A 574 -1.42 20.97 -31.29
C PHE A 574 -0.13 21.49 -31.92
N ASP A 575 -0.20 22.68 -32.51
CA ASP A 575 0.97 23.39 -33.04
C ASP A 575 1.59 24.23 -31.89
N VAL A 576 2.71 23.80 -31.36
CA VAL A 576 3.42 24.51 -30.26
C VAL A 576 4.05 25.78 -30.80
N VAL A 577 3.83 26.90 -30.10
CA VAL A 577 4.43 28.21 -30.39
C VAL A 577 5.21 28.74 -29.19
N ASP A 578 6.19 29.59 -29.45
CA ASP A 578 7.12 30.09 -28.44
C ASP A 578 6.60 31.27 -27.61
N THR A 579 5.56 31.97 -28.11
CA THR A 579 5.05 33.17 -27.45
C THR A 579 3.55 33.16 -27.30
N PRO A 580 3.00 33.78 -26.23
CA PRO A 580 1.53 33.91 -26.01
C PRO A 580 0.83 34.67 -27.15
N ALA A 581 1.53 35.62 -27.79
CA ALA A 581 0.98 36.41 -28.86
C ALA A 581 0.60 35.58 -30.10
N GLU A 582 1.38 34.53 -30.39
CA GLU A 582 1.17 33.64 -31.55
C GLU A 582 0.16 32.51 -31.24
N ALA A 583 -0.14 32.26 -29.98
CA ALA A 583 -0.98 31.15 -29.54
C ALA A 583 -2.48 31.46 -29.70
N ASP A 584 -3.30 30.44 -29.91
CA ASP A 584 -4.75 30.50 -29.84
C ASP A 584 -5.22 30.22 -28.36
N PHE A 585 -4.48 29.44 -27.62
CA PHE A 585 -4.73 29.11 -26.20
C PHE A 585 -3.43 28.74 -25.49
N ALA A 586 -3.45 28.69 -24.14
CA ALA A 586 -2.32 28.23 -23.35
C ALA A 586 -2.69 27.05 -22.44
N ILE A 587 -1.69 26.22 -22.08
CA ILE A 587 -1.81 25.17 -21.09
C ILE A 587 -0.78 25.45 -19.98
N CYS A 588 -1.24 25.70 -18.76
CA CYS A 588 -0.46 25.79 -17.54
C CYS A 588 -0.61 24.50 -16.74
N LEU A 589 0.49 23.80 -16.48
CA LEU A 589 0.51 22.63 -15.60
C LEU A 589 1.19 23.02 -14.29
N ILE A 590 0.48 22.89 -13.18
CA ILE A 590 0.87 23.29 -11.83
C ILE A 590 0.62 22.14 -10.86
N GLU A 591 1.24 22.21 -9.67
CA GLU A 591 1.04 21.26 -8.59
C GLU A 591 0.43 21.95 -7.37
N GLU A 592 -0.15 21.16 -6.44
CA GLU A 592 -0.69 21.64 -5.17
C GLU A 592 0.33 22.46 -4.36
N PRO A 593 -0.11 23.41 -3.52
CA PRO A 593 0.81 24.19 -2.67
C PRO A 593 1.59 23.30 -1.71
N SER A 594 2.91 23.50 -1.64
CA SER A 594 3.81 22.77 -0.75
C SER A 594 4.42 23.72 0.29
N THR A 595 4.14 23.49 1.59
CA THR A 595 4.63 24.34 2.70
C THR A 595 5.53 23.59 3.70
N GLY A 596 6.02 22.40 3.34
CA GLY A 596 6.91 21.59 4.17
C GLY A 596 6.17 20.65 5.13
N PHE A 597 6.75 20.37 6.31
CA PHE A 597 6.30 19.29 7.20
C PHE A 597 5.65 19.79 8.50
N GLY A 598 5.30 21.06 8.59
CA GLY A 598 4.58 21.64 9.74
C GLY A 598 5.39 21.76 11.03
N PHE A 599 6.73 21.56 10.99
CA PHE A 599 7.62 21.75 12.14
C PHE A 599 8.95 22.39 11.72
N SER A 600 9.53 23.24 12.60
CA SER A 600 10.80 23.93 12.36
C SER A 600 11.63 24.11 13.63
N TYR A 601 12.82 23.53 13.66
CA TYR A 601 13.78 23.79 14.73
C TYR A 601 14.29 25.22 14.74
N ASP A 602 14.26 25.94 13.63
CA ASP A 602 14.66 27.34 13.61
C ASP A 602 13.63 28.23 14.31
N ASP A 603 12.35 27.86 14.28
CA ASP A 603 11.34 28.51 15.11
C ASP A 603 11.59 28.24 16.61
N VAL A 604 11.93 27.00 16.97
CA VAL A 604 12.28 26.64 18.36
C VAL A 604 13.50 27.42 18.84
N LYS A 605 14.57 27.56 18.03
CA LYS A 605 15.75 28.36 18.37
C LYS A 605 15.46 29.84 18.59
N LYS A 606 14.43 30.35 17.91
CA LYS A 606 13.93 31.73 18.06
C LYS A 606 12.96 31.91 19.23
N GLY A 607 12.70 30.86 20.01
CA GLY A 607 11.81 30.88 21.17
C GLY A 607 10.36 30.50 20.88
N GLY A 608 10.06 30.05 19.67
CA GLY A 608 8.76 29.48 19.30
C GLY A 608 8.58 28.03 19.78
N ASN A 609 7.41 27.48 19.52
CA ASN A 609 7.10 26.07 19.85
C ASN A 609 7.46 25.07 18.74
N GLY A 610 7.97 25.53 17.60
CA GLY A 610 8.33 24.70 16.45
C GLY A 610 7.19 24.43 15.47
N TYR A 611 5.94 24.48 15.89
CA TYR A 611 4.79 24.14 15.05
C TYR A 611 4.47 25.26 14.06
N LEU A 612 4.37 24.88 12.77
CA LEU A 612 4.02 25.77 11.66
C LEU A 612 2.70 25.32 11.02
N PRO A 613 1.92 26.21 10.41
CA PRO A 613 0.73 25.80 9.65
C PRO A 613 1.09 25.05 8.38
N PHE A 614 0.19 24.19 7.92
CA PHE A 614 0.10 23.79 6.52
C PHE A 614 -0.83 24.75 5.79
N SER A 615 -0.46 25.18 4.60
CA SER A 615 -1.29 26.00 3.74
C SER A 615 -1.73 25.22 2.50
N LEU A 616 -3.00 25.35 2.14
CA LEU A 616 -3.58 24.85 0.90
C LEU A 616 -3.71 25.95 -0.15
N GLN A 617 -3.14 27.15 0.10
CA GLN A 617 -3.02 28.26 -0.84
C GLN A 617 -1.56 28.53 -1.19
N TYR A 618 -1.31 29.18 -2.34
CA TYR A 618 0.05 29.43 -2.85
C TYR A 618 0.69 30.67 -2.23
N ASP A 619 -0.08 31.74 -2.00
CA ASP A 619 0.47 32.97 -1.43
C ASP A 619 0.78 32.80 0.07
N ASP A 620 1.51 33.75 0.62
CA ASP A 620 1.89 33.77 2.04
C ASP A 620 0.65 33.60 2.91
N TYR A 621 0.68 32.62 3.82
CA TYR A 621 -0.40 32.33 4.73
C TYR A 621 0.00 32.58 6.17
N THR A 622 -0.76 33.47 6.87
CA THR A 622 -0.67 33.66 8.31
C THR A 622 -1.89 33.03 8.98
N ALA A 623 -1.66 32.08 9.88
CA ALA A 623 -2.70 31.28 10.52
C ALA A 623 -3.49 32.06 11.59
N THR A 624 -4.24 33.09 11.17
CA THR A 624 -5.01 33.98 12.09
C THR A 624 -6.24 33.28 12.65
N PHE A 625 -6.80 32.31 11.93
CA PHE A 625 -8.01 31.56 12.30
C PHE A 625 -7.72 30.27 13.06
N ALA A 626 -6.48 29.82 13.09
CA ALA A 626 -6.08 28.62 13.83
C ALA A 626 -6.45 28.70 15.30
N ARG A 627 -6.71 27.58 15.95
CA ARG A 627 -7.03 27.48 17.37
C ARG A 627 -5.92 28.10 18.21
N PRO A 628 -6.25 28.90 19.28
CA PRO A 628 -5.24 29.47 20.18
C PRO A 628 -4.56 28.40 21.05
N VAL A 629 -5.24 27.26 21.27
CA VAL A 629 -4.75 26.13 22.05
C VAL A 629 -4.97 24.86 21.20
N SER A 630 -3.93 24.03 21.10
CA SER A 630 -4.01 22.72 20.43
C SER A 630 -4.95 21.77 21.19
N VAL A 631 -5.53 20.79 20.48
CA VAL A 631 -6.36 19.74 21.08
C VAL A 631 -5.48 18.76 21.85
N ALA A 632 -4.39 18.32 21.24
CA ALA A 632 -3.40 17.46 21.88
C ALA A 632 -2.16 18.24 22.34
N GLY A 633 -1.43 17.70 23.33
CA GLY A 633 -0.20 18.32 23.82
C GLY A 633 0.27 17.71 25.13
N GLY A 634 1.33 18.31 25.71
CA GLY A 634 1.87 17.84 27.00
C GLY A 634 2.77 16.60 26.89
N ASP A 635 3.28 16.33 25.70
CA ASP A 635 4.28 15.28 25.50
C ASP A 635 5.55 15.57 26.33
N PRO A 636 6.05 14.60 27.12
CA PRO A 636 7.27 14.76 27.92
C PRO A 636 8.52 15.09 27.09
N MET A 637 8.53 14.78 25.80
CA MET A 637 9.65 15.07 24.91
C MET A 637 9.61 16.48 24.31
N GLU A 638 8.49 17.20 24.47
CA GLU A 638 8.30 18.56 23.99
C GLU A 638 8.46 19.57 25.15
N LYS A 639 9.05 20.71 24.83
CA LYS A 639 9.19 21.80 25.83
C LYS A 639 7.91 22.63 26.01
N THR A 640 6.89 22.37 25.20
CA THR A 640 5.61 23.09 25.21
C THR A 640 4.44 22.12 25.28
N ALA A 641 3.42 22.47 26.05
CA ALA A 641 2.16 21.75 26.06
C ALA A 641 1.18 22.26 24.97
N ASN A 642 1.43 23.45 24.40
CA ASN A 642 0.58 24.03 23.37
C ASN A 642 1.27 23.98 22.00
N ARG A 643 0.71 23.19 21.11
CA ARG A 643 1.18 22.94 19.75
C ARG A 643 0.58 23.92 18.72
N SER A 644 -0.20 24.92 19.19
CA SER A 644 -0.82 25.89 18.31
C SER A 644 0.21 26.65 17.47
N PHE A 645 -0.13 26.83 16.21
CA PHE A 645 0.61 27.62 15.24
C PHE A 645 -0.08 28.95 14.90
N ARG A 646 -1.09 29.36 15.70
CA ARG A 646 -1.83 30.60 15.47
C ARG A 646 -0.91 31.82 15.40
N GLY A 647 -1.13 32.63 14.36
CA GLY A 647 -0.36 33.83 14.07
C GLY A 647 1.00 33.61 13.41
N LYS A 648 1.39 32.35 13.16
CA LYS A 648 2.62 32.06 12.39
C LYS A 648 2.35 32.11 10.90
N THR A 649 3.37 32.44 10.14
CA THR A 649 3.33 32.59 8.67
C THR A 649 4.16 31.52 8.01
N VAL A 650 3.63 30.94 6.91
CA VAL A 650 4.34 30.06 5.99
C VAL A 650 4.22 30.57 4.56
N LYS A 651 5.13 30.12 3.71
CA LYS A 651 5.16 30.38 2.27
C LYS A 651 5.16 29.05 1.55
N ALA A 652 4.38 28.94 0.48
CA ALA A 652 4.51 27.80 -0.42
C ALA A 652 5.83 27.87 -1.19
N TYR A 653 6.55 26.75 -1.23
CA TYR A 653 7.79 26.64 -2.02
C TYR A 653 7.53 26.91 -3.50
N ASN A 654 6.38 26.40 -4.02
CA ASN A 654 5.94 26.54 -5.40
C ASN A 654 4.93 27.68 -5.61
N ARG A 655 5.07 28.80 -4.88
CA ARG A 655 4.26 30.01 -5.10
C ARG A 655 4.27 30.49 -6.55
N ASP A 656 5.36 30.24 -7.26
CA ASP A 656 5.55 30.62 -8.65
C ASP A 656 4.54 29.91 -9.58
N ASP A 657 3.91 28.82 -9.18
CA ASP A 657 2.82 28.17 -9.94
C ASP A 657 1.59 29.09 -10.08
N MET A 658 1.20 29.78 -8.98
CA MET A 658 0.13 30.78 -9.02
C MET A 658 0.50 31.95 -9.95
N LEU A 659 1.74 32.46 -9.83
CA LEU A 659 2.24 33.56 -10.67
C LEU A 659 2.29 33.14 -12.14
N LEU A 660 2.70 31.91 -12.44
CA LEU A 660 2.72 31.35 -13.79
C LEU A 660 1.34 31.44 -14.46
N VAL A 661 0.29 31.05 -13.74
CA VAL A 661 -1.09 31.09 -14.26
C VAL A 661 -1.53 32.54 -14.47
N ALA A 662 -1.35 33.41 -13.49
CA ALA A 662 -1.75 34.82 -13.57
C ALA A 662 -1.01 35.60 -14.68
N ASP A 663 0.32 35.42 -14.79
CA ASP A 663 1.14 36.08 -15.82
C ASP A 663 0.82 35.53 -17.22
N THR A 664 0.55 34.21 -17.34
CA THR A 664 0.13 33.61 -18.60
C THR A 664 -1.21 34.18 -19.04
N LYS A 665 -2.23 34.25 -18.15
CA LYS A 665 -3.53 34.86 -18.49
C LYS A 665 -3.40 36.30 -18.90
N LYS A 666 -2.61 37.08 -18.20
CA LYS A 666 -2.31 38.48 -18.56
C LYS A 666 -1.66 38.59 -19.94
N ALA A 667 -0.73 37.72 -20.28
CA ALA A 667 -0.05 37.72 -21.59
C ALA A 667 -0.97 37.22 -22.73
N MET A 668 -1.88 36.28 -22.44
CA MET A 668 -2.85 35.74 -23.39
C MET A 668 -4.02 36.70 -23.65
N GLY A 669 -4.32 37.62 -22.72
CA GLY A 669 -5.47 38.54 -22.83
C GLY A 669 -6.80 37.78 -22.84
N ASP A 670 -7.61 37.98 -23.88
CA ASP A 670 -8.91 37.31 -24.02
C ASP A 670 -8.84 35.85 -24.51
N LYS A 671 -7.62 35.38 -24.83
CA LYS A 671 -7.43 33.99 -25.29
C LYS A 671 -7.48 33.02 -24.10
N PRO A 672 -8.03 31.81 -24.30
CA PRO A 672 -8.19 30.85 -23.21
C PRO A 672 -6.89 30.37 -22.56
N VAL A 673 -6.91 30.24 -21.26
CA VAL A 673 -5.89 29.57 -20.46
C VAL A 673 -6.51 28.35 -19.79
N ILE A 674 -5.97 27.16 -20.11
CA ILE A 674 -6.35 25.89 -19.51
C ILE A 674 -5.33 25.57 -18.40
N VAL A 675 -5.82 25.40 -17.19
CA VAL A 675 -5.01 25.00 -16.05
C VAL A 675 -5.17 23.51 -15.75
N ILE A 676 -4.07 22.80 -15.64
CA ILE A 676 -4.00 21.44 -15.15
C ILE A 676 -3.42 21.53 -13.73
N LEU A 677 -4.21 21.15 -12.72
CA LEU A 677 -3.78 21.05 -11.33
C LEU A 677 -3.51 19.60 -10.99
N GLU A 678 -2.25 19.25 -10.78
CA GLU A 678 -1.87 17.96 -10.19
C GLU A 678 -1.94 18.04 -8.68
N THR A 679 -2.78 17.20 -8.06
CA THR A 679 -2.98 17.25 -6.62
C THR A 679 -3.25 15.88 -6.01
N GLY A 680 -2.78 15.71 -4.77
CA GLY A 680 -3.09 14.57 -3.92
C GLY A 680 -4.00 14.90 -2.73
N ARG A 681 -4.48 16.16 -2.62
CA ARG A 681 -5.33 16.66 -1.52
C ARG A 681 -6.10 17.93 -1.94
N PRO A 682 -7.05 18.42 -1.12
CA PRO A 682 -7.75 19.67 -1.38
C PRO A 682 -6.82 20.88 -1.57
N VAL A 683 -7.25 21.84 -2.41
CA VAL A 683 -6.52 23.08 -2.73
C VAL A 683 -7.48 24.27 -2.67
N VAL A 684 -7.02 25.40 -2.13
CA VAL A 684 -7.72 26.69 -2.21
C VAL A 684 -7.55 27.26 -3.61
N LEU A 685 -8.61 27.22 -4.43
CA LEU A 685 -8.57 27.59 -5.84
C LEU A 685 -8.77 29.10 -6.09
N ALA A 686 -9.07 29.88 -5.06
CA ALA A 686 -9.35 31.32 -5.19
C ALA A 686 -8.20 32.14 -5.84
N GLU A 687 -6.97 31.65 -5.79
CA GLU A 687 -5.80 32.30 -6.37
C GLU A 687 -5.55 31.92 -7.84
N ILE A 688 -6.16 30.84 -8.30
CA ILE A 688 -5.94 30.25 -9.63
C ILE A 688 -7.16 30.42 -10.54
N GLU A 689 -8.36 30.16 -10.00
CA GLU A 689 -9.61 30.09 -10.77
C GLU A 689 -9.91 31.37 -11.56
N PRO A 690 -9.70 32.61 -11.02
CA PRO A 690 -9.97 33.84 -11.75
C PRO A 690 -9.10 34.05 -13.00
N HIS A 691 -7.99 33.30 -13.12
CA HIS A 691 -7.02 33.35 -14.21
C HIS A 691 -7.11 32.17 -15.17
N ALA A 692 -8.04 31.24 -14.93
CA ALA A 692 -8.24 30.04 -15.71
C ALA A 692 -9.60 30.07 -16.42
N ASP A 693 -9.63 29.77 -17.73
CA ASP A 693 -10.87 29.61 -18.49
C ASP A 693 -11.38 28.16 -18.50
N ALA A 694 -10.46 27.20 -18.22
CA ALA A 694 -10.80 25.81 -17.91
C ALA A 694 -9.83 25.26 -16.85
N ILE A 695 -10.32 24.35 -16.00
CA ILE A 695 -9.53 23.71 -14.95
C ILE A 695 -9.78 22.20 -14.98
N LEU A 696 -8.68 21.44 -15.14
CA LEU A 696 -8.65 19.99 -15.00
C LEU A 696 -7.87 19.63 -13.73
N VAL A 697 -8.41 18.73 -12.91
CA VAL A 697 -7.70 18.14 -11.76
C VAL A 697 -7.18 16.78 -12.14
N SER A 698 -5.90 16.55 -11.89
CA SER A 698 -5.17 15.32 -12.15
C SER A 698 -4.73 14.66 -10.84
N PHE A 699 -4.97 13.37 -10.73
CA PHE A 699 -4.50 12.52 -9.63
C PHE A 699 -3.36 11.61 -10.09
N ASN A 700 -2.25 12.23 -10.56
CA ASN A 700 -1.08 11.54 -11.08
C ASN A 700 -1.38 10.62 -12.28
N VAL A 701 -1.90 11.21 -13.36
CA VAL A 701 -2.08 10.50 -14.63
C VAL A 701 -0.96 10.82 -15.62
N GLN A 702 -0.80 10.00 -16.64
CA GLN A 702 0.10 10.28 -17.74
C GLN A 702 -0.37 11.54 -18.50
N HIS A 703 0.56 12.43 -18.87
CA HIS A 703 0.24 13.67 -19.56
C HIS A 703 -0.52 13.48 -20.88
N GLN A 704 -0.39 12.31 -21.52
CA GLN A 704 -1.16 11.97 -22.71
C GLN A 704 -2.66 11.94 -22.41
N ALA A 705 -3.08 11.39 -21.24
CA ALA A 705 -4.49 11.33 -20.87
C ALA A 705 -5.10 12.74 -20.72
N LEU A 706 -4.33 13.69 -20.17
CA LEU A 706 -4.75 15.09 -20.09
C LEU A 706 -4.95 15.74 -21.48
N LEU A 707 -4.03 15.46 -22.41
CA LEU A 707 -4.12 15.95 -23.79
C LEU A 707 -5.27 15.31 -24.57
N ASP A 708 -5.60 14.04 -24.31
CA ASP A 708 -6.75 13.36 -24.88
C ASP A 708 -8.08 14.03 -24.44
N ILE A 709 -8.19 14.43 -23.17
CA ILE A 709 -9.33 15.22 -22.68
C ILE A 709 -9.33 16.61 -23.33
N ILE A 710 -8.23 17.35 -23.30
CA ILE A 710 -8.15 18.70 -23.86
C ILE A 710 -8.51 18.73 -25.35
N SER A 711 -8.06 17.76 -26.13
CA SER A 711 -8.34 17.66 -27.56
C SER A 711 -9.72 17.09 -27.88
N GLY A 712 -10.44 16.57 -26.89
CA GLY A 712 -11.79 16.00 -27.07
C GLY A 712 -11.79 14.58 -27.61
N GLN A 713 -10.66 13.84 -27.50
CA GLN A 713 -10.65 12.41 -27.84
C GLN A 713 -11.42 11.58 -26.82
N THR A 714 -11.48 12.08 -25.57
CA THR A 714 -12.26 11.46 -24.49
C THR A 714 -13.00 12.56 -23.72
N GLU A 715 -14.25 12.31 -23.35
CA GLU A 715 -15.04 13.19 -22.51
C GLU A 715 -14.68 12.98 -21.03
N PRO A 716 -14.47 14.07 -20.23
CA PRO A 716 -14.25 13.95 -18.79
C PRO A 716 -15.50 13.39 -18.10
N SER A 717 -15.30 12.53 -17.10
CA SER A 717 -16.42 11.85 -16.41
C SER A 717 -16.19 11.68 -14.92
N ALA A 718 -15.05 12.15 -14.40
CA ALA A 718 -14.71 12.04 -12.99
C ALA A 718 -15.42 13.04 -12.10
N LEU A 719 -15.52 12.72 -10.83
CA LEU A 719 -16.13 13.53 -9.78
C LEU A 719 -15.11 13.79 -8.68
N LEU A 720 -15.20 14.92 -7.98
CA LEU A 720 -14.34 15.22 -6.82
C LEU A 720 -14.58 14.22 -5.69
N PRO A 721 -13.56 13.48 -5.24
CA PRO A 721 -13.67 12.59 -4.07
C PRO A 721 -13.47 13.35 -2.74
N MET A 722 -13.46 14.68 -2.78
CA MET A 722 -13.20 15.59 -1.67
C MET A 722 -13.73 16.98 -1.95
N GLN A 723 -13.95 17.77 -0.89
CA GLN A 723 -14.29 19.18 -0.99
C GLN A 723 -13.06 20.03 -1.36
N MET A 724 -13.24 21.04 -2.24
CA MET A 724 -12.24 22.10 -2.45
C MET A 724 -12.60 23.31 -1.58
N PRO A 725 -11.76 23.68 -0.59
CA PRO A 725 -12.10 24.72 0.38
C PRO A 725 -12.15 26.10 -0.26
N ALA A 726 -13.07 26.95 0.23
CA ALA A 726 -13.21 28.34 -0.24
C ALA A 726 -11.98 29.19 0.11
N ASP A 727 -11.39 28.97 1.26
CA ASP A 727 -10.25 29.71 1.80
C ASP A 727 -9.62 28.96 2.98
N MET A 728 -8.46 29.44 3.45
CA MET A 728 -7.79 28.87 4.63
C MET A 728 -8.57 29.08 5.94
N LYS A 729 -9.54 30.00 5.98
CA LYS A 729 -10.38 30.17 7.16
C LYS A 729 -11.24 28.92 7.39
N THR A 730 -11.93 28.42 6.37
CA THR A 730 -12.75 27.21 6.52
C THR A 730 -11.89 25.99 6.83
N VAL A 731 -10.67 25.92 6.31
CA VAL A 731 -9.69 24.84 6.63
C VAL A 731 -9.31 24.84 8.11
N GLU A 732 -9.15 26.02 8.72
CA GLU A 732 -8.81 26.14 10.16
C GLU A 732 -10.03 25.99 11.09
N GLU A 733 -11.23 26.27 10.59
CA GLU A 733 -12.49 26.14 11.34
C GLU A 733 -13.08 24.72 11.29
N GLN A 734 -12.66 23.89 10.34
CA GLN A 734 -13.09 22.50 10.24
C GLN A 734 -12.68 21.67 11.47
N LEU A 735 -13.37 20.57 11.70
CA LEU A 735 -13.06 19.60 12.75
C LEU A 735 -12.31 18.41 12.13
N GLU A 736 -11.11 18.12 12.59
CA GLU A 736 -10.19 17.13 11.96
C GLU A 736 -10.82 15.75 11.75
N ASP A 737 -11.85 15.39 12.51
CA ASP A 737 -12.52 14.09 12.46
C ASP A 737 -13.87 14.09 11.72
N VAL A 738 -14.27 15.22 11.14
CA VAL A 738 -15.58 15.37 10.48
C VAL A 738 -15.38 15.53 8.96
N PRO A 739 -15.94 14.65 8.14
CA PRO A 739 -15.86 14.80 6.70
C PRO A 739 -16.84 15.86 6.21
N ARG A 740 -16.52 16.52 5.10
CA ARG A 740 -17.40 17.44 4.35
C ARG A 740 -17.98 18.59 5.20
N ASP A 741 -17.22 19.10 6.16
CA ASP A 741 -17.64 20.20 7.03
C ASP A 741 -17.05 21.57 6.64
N MET A 742 -16.36 21.64 5.50
CA MET A 742 -15.82 22.90 4.99
C MET A 742 -16.82 23.65 4.10
N ARG A 743 -16.73 24.98 4.09
CA ARG A 743 -17.34 25.78 3.05
C ARG A 743 -16.52 25.65 1.76
N CYS A 744 -17.17 25.15 0.72
CA CYS A 744 -16.53 24.92 -0.59
C CYS A 744 -16.32 26.22 -1.38
N TYR A 745 -15.31 26.20 -2.25
CA TYR A 745 -15.11 27.27 -3.23
C TYR A 745 -16.26 27.31 -4.25
N GLN A 746 -16.68 28.52 -4.62
CA GLN A 746 -17.63 28.74 -5.68
C GLN A 746 -16.97 29.58 -6.77
N ASP A 747 -17.00 29.10 -8.01
CA ASP A 747 -16.42 29.80 -9.16
C ASP A 747 -17.30 30.94 -9.69
N ALA A 748 -16.77 31.67 -10.69
CA ALA A 748 -17.47 32.77 -11.31
C ALA A 748 -18.73 32.35 -12.10
N ASP A 749 -18.78 31.09 -12.56
CA ASP A 749 -19.92 30.50 -13.27
C ASP A 749 -21.00 29.96 -12.30
N GLY A 750 -20.75 30.06 -10.98
CA GLY A 750 -21.69 29.67 -9.92
C GLY A 750 -21.59 28.20 -9.51
N HIS A 751 -20.59 27.46 -9.99
CA HIS A 751 -20.36 26.08 -9.58
C HIS A 751 -19.70 26.03 -8.20
N THR A 752 -20.18 25.13 -7.36
CA THR A 752 -19.59 24.87 -6.04
C THR A 752 -18.75 23.59 -6.11
N TYR A 753 -17.45 23.69 -5.79
CA TYR A 753 -16.52 22.57 -5.90
C TYR A 753 -16.60 21.68 -4.65
N ASP A 754 -17.76 21.06 -4.50
CA ASP A 754 -18.08 20.15 -3.40
C ASP A 754 -17.76 18.70 -3.77
N PHE A 755 -17.78 17.81 -2.78
CA PHE A 755 -17.75 16.35 -3.01
C PHE A 755 -18.79 15.94 -4.06
N ALA A 756 -18.40 15.00 -4.94
CA ALA A 756 -19.18 14.52 -6.09
C ALA A 756 -19.50 15.59 -7.15
N PHE A 757 -18.76 16.71 -7.20
CA PHE A 757 -18.84 17.66 -8.28
C PHE A 757 -17.89 17.30 -9.43
N GLY A 758 -18.33 17.48 -10.66
CA GLY A 758 -17.55 17.36 -11.89
C GLY A 758 -18.36 17.82 -13.09
N LEU A 759 -17.66 18.20 -14.15
CA LEU A 759 -18.25 18.62 -15.43
C LEU A 759 -17.91 17.62 -16.54
N ASN A 760 -18.83 17.46 -17.47
CA ASN A 760 -18.61 16.88 -18.79
C ASN A 760 -18.89 17.91 -19.90
N TRP A 761 -18.90 17.51 -21.17
CA TRP A 761 -19.19 18.45 -22.27
C TRP A 761 -20.62 19.04 -22.25
N SER A 762 -21.53 18.42 -21.50
CA SER A 762 -22.92 18.85 -21.36
C SER A 762 -23.15 19.75 -20.14
N GLY A 763 -22.17 19.92 -19.27
CA GLY A 763 -22.22 20.66 -18.00
C GLY A 763 -22.04 19.78 -16.77
N ILE A 764 -22.74 20.08 -15.68
CA ILE A 764 -22.62 19.35 -14.40
C ILE A 764 -23.05 17.89 -14.57
N ILE A 765 -22.22 16.98 -14.11
CA ILE A 765 -22.53 15.55 -14.04
C ILE A 765 -23.53 15.33 -12.91
N ASP A 766 -24.73 14.80 -13.25
CA ASP A 766 -25.78 14.41 -12.30
C ASP A 766 -26.32 13.04 -12.71
N ASP A 767 -25.54 12.02 -12.41
CA ASP A 767 -25.84 10.63 -12.73
C ASP A 767 -26.09 9.77 -11.46
N ASP A 768 -26.24 8.45 -11.62
CA ASP A 768 -26.54 7.56 -10.50
C ASP A 768 -25.41 7.46 -9.48
N ARG A 769 -24.17 7.78 -9.87
CA ARG A 769 -23.02 7.85 -8.94
C ARG A 769 -23.20 9.02 -7.98
N VAL A 770 -23.54 10.20 -8.49
CA VAL A 770 -23.82 11.38 -7.65
C VAL A 770 -24.98 11.11 -6.70
N LYS A 771 -26.09 10.53 -7.19
CA LYS A 771 -27.25 10.20 -6.35
C LYS A 771 -26.96 9.17 -5.26
N LYS A 772 -26.02 8.27 -5.51
CA LYS A 772 -25.66 7.24 -4.54
C LYS A 772 -24.88 7.78 -3.36
N TYR A 773 -23.93 8.72 -3.58
CA TYR A 773 -22.96 9.12 -2.56
C TYR A 773 -23.17 10.57 -2.05
N LYS A 774 -23.98 11.41 -2.73
CA LYS A 774 -24.27 12.80 -2.32
C LYS A 774 -25.55 12.90 -1.51
#